data_50c0ac1c622048e26370b47eb5158bc2
#
_entry.id   50c0ac1c622048e26370b47eb5158bc2
#
_cell.length_a   1.000
_cell.length_b   1.000
_cell.length_c   1.000
_cell.angle_alpha   90.00
_cell.angle_beta   90.00
_cell.angle_gamma   90.00
#
_symmetry.space_group_name_H-M   'P 1'
#
loop_
_entity.id
_entity.type
_entity.pdbx_description
1 polymer ?
#
loop_
_entity_poly.entity_id
_entity_poly.type
_entity_poly.pdbx_seq_one_letter_code
_entity_poly.pdbx_strand_id
1 'polypeptide(L)'
;MTNSAAVLADAAAYAAAVEEASQAAAAYYATGESTLDDDAYDRLARGIAAYEADHPDEIHESSPTGKVAGGAAVGDVPHTVPMLSLDNVFSAEQFATWTASLERRIGRPVAAWSVEPKLDGLAVAARYREGRLERLITRGDGSAGEDVSHAAPAVTGLPERLATPVTIEVRGEILMTNEQFDQGNATRTEHGGAPFANPRNGAAGTLRAKDRAYRVETTFFAYGALPLAGSGELAETLTELPHSELLAYVAGLGVHTAAATEVAPVRVTTVEEVQARVAEIAALRAELPFGIDGIVIKADLAADRREAGSGSRAPRWAIAHKLPAVEKITRLLSVEWNVGRTGIIAPRAVLEPVEIDGSTVGYATLHNPADITRRDLRLGDRVMVYKAGDIIPRIEAPVAHLRTGEETPIEFPASCPQCGSEIDTSEQRWRCTRGRNCRLVASVSYAAGRDQLDIEGLGSTRVVQLVDAGLVTDFADLFTLEREQLLALDRMGETSTDNLLAAIGTARSRPLSRVFCALGVRGTGRSMSRRIARYFATMDHIVAADTESLQRVDGIGKEKAAAVVAELVELAPLIEKLVRAGVTMTEPGATPPPEPGTEEEGGGGAGAELPLVGMKVVVTGAMTGALEKLSRNQMNELIERAGGKSSSSVSARTSLLVAGEKAGSKRTKAEELGIRIAAPEEFAELVAGFLTGEVPEAGAAVEIVAVTGVETAAVAVLAVEGKPAAAAPAAEVADAVEAGEVMEAVEAVKL
;
A
#
# COMPACT_ATOMS: atom_id res chain seq x y z
N MET A 1 18.67 25.15 1.02
CA MET A 1 17.44 25.93 1.16
C MET A 1 16.47 25.16 2.06
N THR A 2 15.73 25.85 2.88
CA THR A 2 15.00 25.33 4.02
C THR A 2 14.06 24.18 3.65
N ASN A 3 14.33 23.02 4.21
CA ASN A 3 13.51 21.79 4.22
C ASN A 3 12.26 22.03 5.08
N SER A 4 11.45 23.02 4.69
CA SER A 4 10.29 23.51 5.44
C SER A 4 9.13 22.53 5.29
N ALA A 5 8.46 22.22 6.40
CA ALA A 5 7.22 21.45 6.39
C ALA A 5 6.18 22.09 5.44
N ALA A 6 5.31 21.30 4.85
CA ALA A 6 4.17 21.81 4.11
C ALA A 6 3.26 22.59 5.10
N VAL A 7 2.97 23.85 4.78
CA VAL A 7 2.05 24.65 5.61
C VAL A 7 0.62 24.24 5.24
N LEU A 8 -0.07 23.59 6.15
CA LEU A 8 -1.48 23.21 6.00
C LEU A 8 -2.33 24.28 6.67
N ALA A 9 -3.05 25.04 5.84
CA ALA A 9 -3.69 26.28 6.27
C ALA A 9 -5.02 26.02 7.04
N ASP A 10 -5.66 24.88 6.82
CA ASP A 10 -6.95 24.53 7.41
C ASP A 10 -7.20 23.01 7.44
N ALA A 11 -8.28 22.58 8.05
CA ALA A 11 -8.68 21.17 8.14
C ALA A 11 -8.87 20.50 6.74
N ALA A 12 -9.25 21.26 5.71
CA ALA A 12 -9.41 20.73 4.37
C ALA A 12 -8.06 20.45 3.71
N ALA A 13 -7.08 21.36 3.85
CA ALA A 13 -5.71 21.16 3.42
C ALA A 13 -5.05 19.99 4.16
N TYR A 14 -5.32 19.85 5.46
CA TYR A 14 -4.87 18.72 6.27
C TYR A 14 -5.46 17.39 5.78
N ALA A 15 -6.76 17.30 5.57
CA ALA A 15 -7.41 16.08 5.09
C ALA A 15 -6.90 15.67 3.69
N ALA A 16 -6.69 16.64 2.79
CA ALA A 16 -6.11 16.40 1.47
C ALA A 16 -4.65 15.88 1.58
N ALA A 17 -3.85 16.46 2.47
CA ALA A 17 -2.49 16.03 2.73
C ALA A 17 -2.42 14.60 3.28
N VAL A 18 -3.30 14.24 4.21
CA VAL A 18 -3.40 12.87 4.75
C VAL A 18 -3.78 11.87 3.67
N GLU A 19 -4.73 12.20 2.80
CA GLU A 19 -5.14 11.32 1.71
C GLU A 19 -4.02 11.14 0.68
N GLU A 20 -3.32 12.23 0.29
CA GLU A 20 -2.19 12.19 -0.63
C GLU A 20 -1.05 11.34 -0.06
N ALA A 21 -0.70 11.51 1.21
CA ALA A 21 0.30 10.70 1.89
C ALA A 21 -0.11 9.22 1.97
N SER A 22 -1.37 8.92 2.24
CA SER A 22 -1.87 7.54 2.32
C SER A 22 -1.86 6.85 0.96
N GLN A 23 -2.22 7.55 -0.12
CA GLN A 23 -2.18 7.02 -1.48
C GLN A 23 -0.74 6.78 -1.95
N ALA A 24 0.16 7.73 -1.68
CA ALA A 24 1.58 7.60 -2.01
C ALA A 24 2.20 6.40 -1.28
N ALA A 25 1.92 6.23 0.01
CA ALA A 25 2.39 5.10 0.78
C ALA A 25 1.82 3.77 0.27
N ALA A 26 0.53 3.71 -0.06
CA ALA A 26 -0.09 2.50 -0.60
C ALA A 26 0.53 2.09 -1.96
N ALA A 27 0.76 3.04 -2.86
CA ALA A 27 1.42 2.79 -4.14
C ALA A 27 2.88 2.36 -3.95
N TYR A 28 3.60 3.01 -3.06
CA TYR A 28 4.98 2.69 -2.71
C TYR A 28 5.14 1.24 -2.21
N TYR A 29 4.27 0.81 -1.29
CA TYR A 29 4.34 -0.56 -0.76
C TYR A 29 3.74 -1.63 -1.67
N ALA A 30 2.82 -1.29 -2.59
CA ALA A 30 2.20 -2.25 -3.49
C ALA A 30 3.02 -2.53 -4.75
N THR A 31 3.54 -1.48 -5.40
CA THR A 31 4.18 -1.56 -6.72
C THR A 31 5.60 -1.01 -6.75
N GLY A 32 6.03 -0.31 -5.70
CA GLY A 32 7.25 0.49 -5.67
C GLY A 32 7.16 1.79 -6.48
N GLU A 33 5.99 2.09 -7.04
CA GLU A 33 5.72 3.33 -7.78
C GLU A 33 4.85 4.25 -6.92
N SER A 34 5.46 5.24 -6.28
CA SER A 34 4.74 6.28 -5.54
C SER A 34 4.46 7.50 -6.42
N THR A 35 3.32 8.16 -6.19
CA THR A 35 2.97 9.44 -6.79
C THR A 35 3.71 10.61 -6.12
N LEU A 36 4.21 10.40 -4.91
CA LEU A 36 5.07 11.31 -4.16
C LEU A 36 6.45 10.68 -3.99
N ASP A 37 7.48 11.51 -4.04
CA ASP A 37 8.82 11.13 -3.62
C ASP A 37 8.95 11.14 -2.09
N ASP A 38 9.99 10.50 -1.56
CA ASP A 38 10.21 10.40 -0.12
C ASP A 38 10.36 11.78 0.53
N ASP A 39 11.01 12.74 -0.15
CA ASP A 39 11.20 14.09 0.39
C ASP A 39 9.88 14.90 0.34
N ALA A 40 9.08 14.75 -0.73
CA ALA A 40 7.73 15.32 -0.79
C ALA A 40 6.80 14.61 0.21
N TYR A 41 6.91 13.29 0.33
CA TYR A 41 6.18 12.53 1.34
C TYR A 41 6.58 12.96 2.75
N ASP A 42 7.87 13.09 3.04
CA ASP A 42 8.38 13.54 4.35
C ASP A 42 8.01 15.00 4.64
N ARG A 43 7.98 15.89 3.64
CA ARG A 43 7.47 17.27 3.80
C ARG A 43 5.98 17.28 4.09
N LEU A 44 5.22 16.46 3.38
CA LEU A 44 3.78 16.32 3.57
C LEU A 44 3.47 15.72 4.94
N ALA A 45 4.15 14.64 5.33
CA ALA A 45 4.00 14.00 6.63
C ALA A 45 4.36 14.93 7.80
N ARG A 46 5.40 15.78 7.62
CA ARG A 46 5.74 16.82 8.61
C ARG A 46 4.68 17.91 8.70
N GLY A 47 4.11 18.33 7.56
CA GLY A 47 2.99 19.26 7.54
C GLY A 47 1.77 18.70 8.27
N ILE A 48 1.47 17.43 8.02
CA ILE A 48 0.40 16.69 8.71
C ILE A 48 0.68 16.64 10.22
N ALA A 49 1.89 16.25 10.63
CA ALA A 49 2.26 16.15 12.03
C ALA A 49 2.23 17.51 12.75
N ALA A 50 2.65 18.58 12.07
CA ALA A 50 2.58 19.95 12.62
C ALA A 50 1.12 20.38 12.82
N TYR A 51 0.26 20.15 11.82
CA TYR A 51 -1.18 20.44 11.94
C TYR A 51 -1.83 19.67 13.11
N GLU A 52 -1.53 18.39 13.23
CA GLU A 52 -2.05 17.52 14.30
C GLU A 52 -1.56 17.92 15.70
N ALA A 53 -0.35 18.47 15.81
CA ALA A 53 0.18 19.00 17.08
C ALA A 53 -0.60 20.25 17.53
N ASP A 54 -1.02 21.08 16.57
CA ASP A 54 -1.80 22.30 16.86
C ASP A 54 -3.31 21.99 16.99
N HIS A 55 -3.79 20.87 16.42
CA HIS A 55 -5.20 20.46 16.39
C HIS A 55 -5.38 19.00 16.86
N PRO A 56 -5.06 18.66 18.10
CA PRO A 56 -5.03 17.28 18.60
C PRO A 56 -6.40 16.57 18.56
N ASP A 57 -7.49 17.33 18.54
CA ASP A 57 -8.86 16.81 18.48
C ASP A 57 -9.33 16.51 17.04
N GLU A 58 -8.57 16.94 16.03
CA GLU A 58 -8.91 16.81 14.58
C GLU A 58 -8.08 15.73 13.87
N ILE A 59 -7.34 14.89 14.58
CA ILE A 59 -6.47 13.88 13.97
C ILE A 59 -7.27 12.89 13.14
N HIS A 60 -6.96 12.84 11.84
CA HIS A 60 -7.65 11.98 10.88
C HIS A 60 -7.26 10.50 11.08
N GLU A 61 -8.25 9.58 11.04
CA GLU A 61 -8.01 8.13 11.22
C GLU A 61 -7.02 7.54 10.20
N SER A 62 -6.96 8.10 9.00
CA SER A 62 -6.03 7.68 7.94
C SER A 62 -4.67 8.37 8.02
N SER A 63 -4.44 9.25 8.99
CA SER A 63 -3.17 9.96 9.11
C SER A 63 -1.99 8.96 9.13
N PRO A 64 -0.93 9.21 8.37
CA PRO A 64 0.27 8.38 8.39
C PRO A 64 1.09 8.59 9.66
N THR A 65 0.87 9.68 10.41
CA THR A 65 1.72 10.07 11.54
C THR A 65 1.67 9.11 12.73
N GLY A 66 0.61 8.32 12.84
CA GLY A 66 0.47 7.30 13.90
C GLY A 66 0.71 5.86 13.43
N LYS A 67 1.12 5.62 12.16
CA LYS A 67 1.20 4.29 11.56
C LYS A 67 2.62 3.94 11.12
N VAL A 68 3.01 2.67 11.28
CA VAL A 68 4.36 2.18 10.92
C VAL A 68 4.57 2.15 9.41
N ALA A 69 3.56 1.78 8.64
CA ALA A 69 3.57 1.74 7.20
C ALA A 69 2.13 1.88 6.70
N GLY A 70 1.65 3.11 6.65
CA GLY A 70 0.29 3.39 6.16
C GLY A 70 0.18 2.98 4.68
N GLY A 71 -0.60 1.91 4.39
CA GLY A 71 -0.79 1.42 3.02
C GLY A 71 -0.02 0.15 2.64
N ALA A 72 0.87 -0.38 3.49
CA ALA A 72 1.48 -1.69 3.24
C ALA A 72 0.43 -2.81 3.25
N ALA A 73 0.63 -3.82 2.40
CA ALA A 73 -0.18 -5.03 2.43
C ALA A 73 -0.02 -5.72 3.80
N VAL A 74 -1.13 -6.07 4.43
CA VAL A 74 -1.12 -6.84 5.68
C VAL A 74 -0.76 -8.27 5.31
N GLY A 75 0.39 -8.76 5.80
CA GLY A 75 0.79 -10.15 5.64
C GLY A 75 0.07 -11.08 6.62
N ASP A 76 0.19 -12.38 6.38
CA ASP A 76 -0.50 -13.42 7.17
C ASP A 76 0.29 -13.86 8.41
N VAL A 77 1.57 -13.48 8.52
CA VAL A 77 2.46 -13.91 9.60
C VAL A 77 2.65 -12.79 10.61
N PRO A 78 2.13 -12.92 11.85
CA PRO A 78 2.29 -11.90 12.87
C PRO A 78 3.74 -11.81 13.36
N HIS A 79 4.20 -10.60 13.64
CA HIS A 79 5.48 -10.35 14.32
C HIS A 79 5.33 -10.57 15.82
N THR A 80 6.34 -11.18 16.45
CA THR A 80 6.39 -11.37 17.92
C THR A 80 6.46 -10.04 18.66
N VAL A 81 7.21 -9.11 18.11
CA VAL A 81 7.28 -7.70 18.53
C VAL A 81 7.08 -6.86 17.27
N PRO A 82 6.28 -5.79 17.28
CA PRO A 82 6.05 -4.96 16.10
C PRO A 82 7.37 -4.50 15.46
N MET A 83 7.44 -4.53 14.11
CA MET A 83 8.53 -3.97 13.34
C MET A 83 8.25 -2.49 13.08
N LEU A 84 8.70 -1.64 13.99
CA LEU A 84 8.44 -0.21 13.96
C LEU A 84 9.21 0.50 12.84
N SER A 85 8.74 1.69 12.46
CA SER A 85 9.46 2.65 11.62
C SER A 85 10.47 3.45 12.45
N LEU A 86 11.07 4.49 11.86
CA LEU A 86 11.92 5.46 12.56
C LEU A 86 11.35 6.87 12.32
N ASP A 87 11.53 7.73 13.30
CA ASP A 87 11.36 9.16 13.10
C ASP A 87 12.58 9.73 12.40
N ASN A 88 12.42 10.87 11.70
CA ASN A 88 13.45 11.43 10.84
C ASN A 88 13.96 12.75 11.41
N VAL A 89 15.26 13.00 11.26
CA VAL A 89 15.90 14.32 11.39
C VAL A 89 16.71 14.61 10.13
N PHE A 90 16.84 15.90 9.80
CA PHE A 90 17.45 16.34 8.55
C PHE A 90 18.62 17.31 8.79
N SER A 91 18.91 17.65 10.05
CA SER A 91 20.02 18.54 10.40
C SER A 91 20.56 18.21 11.80
N ALA A 92 21.76 18.72 12.07
CA ALA A 92 22.41 18.59 13.36
C ALA A 92 21.60 19.24 14.50
N GLU A 93 20.91 20.37 14.23
CA GLU A 93 20.07 21.06 15.20
C GLU A 93 18.83 20.23 15.57
N GLN A 94 18.20 19.60 14.58
CA GLN A 94 17.07 18.69 14.82
C GLN A 94 17.51 17.48 15.63
N PHE A 95 18.68 16.91 15.32
CA PHE A 95 19.25 15.81 16.09
C PHE A 95 19.53 16.23 17.55
N ALA A 96 20.14 17.40 17.76
CA ALA A 96 20.35 17.91 19.12
C ALA A 96 19.04 18.13 19.90
N THR A 97 18.00 18.61 19.25
CA THR A 97 16.66 18.77 19.84
C THR A 97 16.06 17.41 20.24
N TRP A 98 16.17 16.41 19.37
CA TRP A 98 15.71 15.06 19.64
C TRP A 98 16.50 14.40 20.79
N THR A 99 17.82 14.54 20.80
CA THR A 99 18.69 14.05 21.89
C THR A 99 18.28 14.66 23.23
N ALA A 100 18.11 15.97 23.30
CA ALA A 100 17.67 16.64 24.53
C ALA A 100 16.27 16.16 25.00
N SER A 101 15.38 15.81 24.08
CA SER A 101 14.07 15.23 24.42
C SER A 101 14.21 13.81 24.95
N LEU A 102 15.11 12.99 24.38
CA LEU A 102 15.41 11.65 24.86
C LEU A 102 16.01 11.68 26.26
N GLU A 103 17.03 12.54 26.50
CA GLU A 103 17.70 12.68 27.78
C GLU A 103 16.77 13.16 28.91
N ARG A 104 15.86 14.09 28.59
CA ARG A 104 14.81 14.49 29.55
C ARG A 104 13.89 13.32 29.90
N ARG A 105 13.61 12.44 28.96
CA ARG A 105 12.76 11.26 29.17
C ARG A 105 13.42 10.21 30.05
N ILE A 106 14.70 9.92 29.82
CA ILE A 106 15.47 8.94 30.62
C ILE A 106 16.07 9.55 31.90
N GLY A 107 15.93 10.87 32.09
CA GLY A 107 16.39 11.56 33.29
C GLY A 107 17.90 11.73 33.45
N ARG A 108 18.69 11.39 32.38
CA ARG A 108 20.16 11.49 32.36
C ARG A 108 20.67 11.61 30.91
N PRO A 109 21.93 12.03 30.69
CA PRO A 109 22.58 11.97 29.39
C PRO A 109 22.63 10.54 28.85
N VAL A 110 22.50 10.39 27.53
CA VAL A 110 22.71 9.10 26.86
C VAL A 110 24.18 8.74 26.91
N ALA A 111 24.50 7.58 27.47
CA ALA A 111 25.88 7.20 27.74
C ALA A 111 26.68 6.81 26.49
N ALA A 112 26.02 6.25 25.48
CA ALA A 112 26.64 5.85 24.21
C ALA A 112 25.61 5.74 23.09
N TRP A 113 26.08 5.93 21.88
CA TRP A 113 25.33 5.85 20.64
C TRP A 113 25.91 4.78 19.71
N SER A 114 25.05 4.02 19.02
CA SER A 114 25.39 3.26 17.83
C SER A 114 25.02 4.07 16.59
N VAL A 115 25.97 4.31 15.70
CA VAL A 115 25.77 5.03 14.44
C VAL A 115 25.97 4.06 13.29
N GLU A 116 24.92 3.86 12.49
CA GLU A 116 24.80 2.80 11.49
C GLU A 116 24.32 3.35 10.14
N PRO A 117 24.68 2.73 9.00
CA PRO A 117 24.06 3.08 7.73
C PRO A 117 22.58 2.74 7.75
N LYS A 118 21.75 3.63 7.19
CA LYS A 118 20.35 3.33 6.90
C LYS A 118 20.27 2.67 5.53
N LEU A 119 20.23 1.35 5.57
CA LEU A 119 20.20 0.51 4.36
C LEU A 119 18.90 0.73 3.59
N ASP A 120 18.99 0.81 2.27
CA ASP A 120 17.85 1.01 1.38
C ASP A 120 17.45 -0.31 0.69
N GLY A 121 16.49 -1.01 1.28
CA GLY A 121 16.05 -2.32 0.85
C GLY A 121 14.64 -2.65 1.31
N LEU A 122 14.42 -3.91 1.67
CA LEU A 122 13.17 -4.43 2.24
C LEU A 122 13.44 -5.02 3.61
N ALA A 123 12.82 -4.45 4.65
CA ALA A 123 12.96 -4.92 6.02
C ALA A 123 12.30 -6.28 6.22
N VAL A 124 13.04 -7.21 6.85
CA VAL A 124 12.59 -8.56 7.12
C VAL A 124 12.97 -9.02 8.54
N ALA A 125 12.23 -10.03 9.03
CA ALA A 125 12.52 -10.78 10.24
C ALA A 125 12.85 -12.24 9.86
N ALA A 126 14.06 -12.69 10.17
CA ALA A 126 14.51 -14.07 9.99
C ALA A 126 14.41 -14.81 11.33
N ARG A 127 13.55 -15.82 11.41
CA ARG A 127 13.34 -16.62 12.61
C ARG A 127 14.14 -17.90 12.53
N TYR A 128 15.00 -18.10 13.51
CA TYR A 128 15.79 -19.31 13.68
C TYR A 128 15.31 -20.08 14.90
N ARG A 129 15.15 -21.41 14.73
CA ARG A 129 14.94 -22.35 15.83
C ARG A 129 16.08 -23.34 15.87
N GLU A 130 16.72 -23.47 17.03
CA GLU A 130 17.86 -24.37 17.21
C GLU A 130 18.91 -24.20 16.10
N GLY A 131 19.16 -22.94 15.72
CA GLY A 131 20.08 -22.54 14.69
C GLY A 131 19.64 -22.76 13.25
N ARG A 132 18.44 -23.28 12.97
CA ARG A 132 17.89 -23.44 11.62
C ARG A 132 16.94 -22.31 11.26
N LEU A 133 17.06 -21.78 10.05
CA LEU A 133 16.12 -20.81 9.52
C LEU A 133 14.75 -21.47 9.34
N GLU A 134 13.77 -21.01 10.12
CA GLU A 134 12.39 -21.50 10.07
C GLU A 134 11.52 -20.64 9.14
N ARG A 135 11.67 -19.30 9.23
CA ARG A 135 10.90 -18.35 8.43
C ARG A 135 11.67 -17.09 8.13
N LEU A 136 11.36 -16.52 6.96
CA LEU A 136 11.74 -15.18 6.55
C LEU A 136 10.46 -14.40 6.27
N ILE A 137 10.25 -13.29 6.99
CA ILE A 137 8.97 -12.57 7.02
C ILE A 137 9.23 -11.11 6.71
N THR A 138 8.50 -10.51 5.75
CA THR A 138 8.60 -9.07 5.47
C THR A 138 8.01 -8.24 6.60
N ARG A 139 8.41 -6.98 6.73
CA ARG A 139 7.86 -6.07 7.74
C ARG A 139 6.33 -5.94 7.65
N GLY A 140 5.76 -5.91 6.44
CA GLY A 140 4.35 -5.63 6.22
C GLY A 140 3.94 -4.29 6.81
N ASP A 141 2.80 -4.27 7.51
CA ASP A 141 2.28 -3.09 8.22
C ASP A 141 2.95 -2.85 9.59
N GLY A 142 3.97 -3.63 9.91
CA GLY A 142 4.68 -3.63 11.19
C GLY A 142 4.08 -4.57 12.24
N SER A 143 2.83 -4.98 12.11
CA SER A 143 2.19 -5.97 13.01
C SER A 143 2.25 -7.38 12.42
N ALA A 144 2.17 -7.51 11.10
CA ALA A 144 2.26 -8.78 10.37
C ALA A 144 2.90 -8.57 8.99
N GLY A 145 3.60 -9.59 8.48
CA GLY A 145 4.27 -9.56 7.18
C GLY A 145 3.99 -10.79 6.33
N GLU A 146 4.45 -10.76 5.09
CA GLU A 146 4.34 -11.88 4.15
C GLU A 146 5.46 -12.88 4.41
N ASP A 147 5.16 -14.18 4.35
CA ASP A 147 6.16 -15.24 4.36
C ASP A 147 6.88 -15.32 3.00
N VAL A 148 8.16 -14.98 3.01
CA VAL A 148 9.06 -15.00 1.84
C VAL A 148 10.20 -16.01 2.00
N SER A 149 10.03 -17.04 2.83
CA SER A 149 11.03 -18.06 3.12
C SER A 149 11.52 -18.79 1.87
N HIS A 150 10.70 -18.89 0.83
CA HIS A 150 11.06 -19.46 -0.47
C HIS A 150 12.22 -18.73 -1.15
N ALA A 151 12.43 -17.45 -0.86
CA ALA A 151 13.50 -16.64 -1.43
C ALA A 151 14.85 -16.78 -0.67
N ALA A 152 14.83 -17.27 0.57
CA ALA A 152 16.00 -17.33 1.44
C ALA A 152 17.24 -17.99 0.80
N PRO A 153 17.14 -19.07 -0.03
CA PRO A 153 18.31 -19.67 -0.66
C PRO A 153 19.06 -18.77 -1.66
N ALA A 154 18.46 -17.65 -2.09
CA ALA A 154 19.07 -16.67 -2.99
C ALA A 154 19.55 -15.41 -2.25
N VAL A 155 19.56 -15.42 -0.91
CA VAL A 155 19.92 -14.28 -0.08
C VAL A 155 21.29 -14.51 0.53
N THR A 156 22.29 -13.80 0.02
CA THR A 156 23.65 -13.80 0.58
C THR A 156 23.64 -13.15 1.97
N GLY A 157 24.40 -13.71 2.92
CA GLY A 157 24.48 -13.16 4.29
C GLY A 157 23.37 -13.62 5.23
N LEU A 158 22.44 -14.44 4.75
CA LEU A 158 21.39 -15.08 5.54
C LEU A 158 21.61 -16.59 5.56
N PRO A 159 22.38 -17.14 6.53
CA PRO A 159 22.69 -18.55 6.55
C PRO A 159 21.44 -19.39 6.83
N GLU A 160 21.33 -20.54 6.18
CA GLU A 160 20.28 -21.53 6.46
C GLU A 160 20.44 -22.14 7.87
N ARG A 161 21.70 -22.16 8.34
CA ARG A 161 22.07 -22.59 9.69
C ARG A 161 23.06 -21.61 10.34
N LEU A 162 22.74 -21.19 11.55
CA LEU A 162 23.64 -20.40 12.40
C LEU A 162 24.82 -21.24 12.88
N ALA A 163 25.95 -20.59 13.17
CA ALA A 163 27.13 -21.21 13.70
C ALA A 163 26.88 -21.89 15.07
N THR A 164 25.90 -21.39 15.83
CA THR A 164 25.47 -21.95 17.12
C THR A 164 23.96 -22.26 17.05
N PRO A 165 23.53 -23.42 17.64
CA PRO A 165 22.10 -23.82 17.59
C PRO A 165 21.27 -23.04 18.61
N VAL A 166 21.00 -21.75 18.31
CA VAL A 166 20.20 -20.86 19.14
C VAL A 166 18.83 -20.58 18.52
N THR A 167 17.84 -20.26 19.35
CA THR A 167 16.52 -19.80 18.94
C THR A 167 16.47 -18.28 19.05
N ILE A 168 16.32 -17.58 17.90
CA ILE A 168 16.45 -16.12 17.82
C ILE A 168 15.70 -15.58 16.60
N GLU A 169 15.13 -14.35 16.69
CA GLU A 169 14.69 -13.58 15.55
C GLU A 169 15.76 -12.53 15.21
N VAL A 170 16.32 -12.61 14.00
CA VAL A 170 17.25 -11.60 13.49
C VAL A 170 16.50 -10.69 12.55
N ARG A 171 16.57 -9.39 12.79
CA ARG A 171 15.96 -8.36 11.95
C ARG A 171 17.01 -7.68 11.10
N GLY A 172 16.69 -7.49 9.83
CA GLY A 172 17.63 -6.90 8.89
C GLY A 172 16.94 -6.35 7.66
N GLU A 173 17.77 -5.85 6.76
CA GLU A 173 17.36 -5.34 5.47
C GLU A 173 17.87 -6.27 4.38
N ILE A 174 17.03 -6.63 3.41
CA ILE A 174 17.44 -7.28 2.17
C ILE A 174 17.47 -6.22 1.07
N LEU A 175 18.61 -6.12 0.42
CA LEU A 175 18.89 -5.18 -0.65
C LEU A 175 19.60 -5.88 -1.81
N MET A 176 19.74 -5.17 -2.92
CA MET A 176 20.66 -5.54 -4.01
C MET A 176 21.86 -4.63 -3.99
N THR A 177 23.05 -5.22 -4.13
CA THR A 177 24.23 -4.43 -4.51
C THR A 177 24.07 -3.95 -5.94
N ASN A 178 24.86 -2.93 -6.36
CA ASN A 178 24.84 -2.43 -7.73
C ASN A 178 25.12 -3.57 -8.73
N GLU A 179 26.07 -4.43 -8.44
CA GLU A 179 26.40 -5.59 -9.26
C GLU A 179 25.23 -6.60 -9.35
N GLN A 180 24.60 -6.93 -8.22
CA GLN A 180 23.43 -7.82 -8.19
C GLN A 180 22.24 -7.24 -8.96
N PHE A 181 22.07 -5.93 -8.91
CA PHE A 181 21.02 -5.22 -9.65
C PHE A 181 21.23 -5.32 -11.15
N ASP A 182 22.46 -5.06 -11.63
CA ASP A 182 22.81 -5.16 -13.04
C ASP A 182 22.67 -6.58 -13.57
N GLN A 183 23.21 -7.57 -12.85
CA GLN A 183 23.10 -8.99 -13.19
C GLN A 183 21.64 -9.46 -13.16
N GLY A 184 20.87 -9.04 -12.14
CA GLY A 184 19.45 -9.36 -12.01
C GLY A 184 18.62 -8.81 -13.16
N ASN A 185 18.89 -7.58 -13.60
CA ASN A 185 18.23 -6.95 -14.75
C ASN A 185 18.62 -7.62 -16.08
N ALA A 186 19.87 -7.99 -16.27
CA ALA A 186 20.31 -8.76 -17.43
C ALA A 186 19.55 -10.10 -17.53
N THR A 187 19.58 -10.88 -16.46
CA THR A 187 18.88 -12.18 -16.37
C THR A 187 17.37 -12.03 -16.61
N ARG A 188 16.76 -10.99 -16.02
CA ARG A 188 15.33 -10.73 -16.17
C ARG A 188 14.96 -10.38 -17.61
N THR A 189 15.79 -9.60 -18.28
CA THR A 189 15.59 -9.20 -19.68
C THR A 189 15.75 -10.39 -20.62
N GLU A 190 16.73 -11.26 -20.39
CA GLU A 190 16.91 -12.54 -21.14
C GLU A 190 15.67 -13.44 -21.07
N HIS A 191 14.95 -13.40 -19.95
CA HIS A 191 13.70 -14.13 -19.74
C HIS A 191 12.44 -13.33 -20.13
N GLY A 192 12.59 -12.22 -20.87
CA GLY A 192 11.47 -11.43 -21.41
C GLY A 192 10.76 -10.53 -20.39
N GLY A 193 11.33 -10.35 -19.20
CA GLY A 193 10.80 -9.44 -18.18
C GLY A 193 11.33 -8.01 -18.37
N ALA A 194 10.53 -7.00 -18.00
CA ALA A 194 11.01 -5.62 -17.94
C ALA A 194 12.01 -5.46 -16.79
N PRO A 195 13.10 -4.67 -16.95
CA PRO A 195 14.08 -4.45 -15.89
C PRO A 195 13.44 -3.78 -14.66
N PHE A 196 14.00 -4.02 -13.49
CA PHE A 196 13.63 -3.31 -12.28
C PHE A 196 14.07 -1.85 -12.35
N ALA A 197 13.28 -0.95 -11.78
CA ALA A 197 13.54 0.48 -11.84
C ALA A 197 14.72 0.93 -10.95
N ASN A 198 14.94 0.27 -9.82
CA ASN A 198 16.03 0.53 -8.88
C ASN A 198 16.35 -0.72 -8.02
N PRO A 199 17.48 -0.73 -7.29
CA PRO A 199 17.89 -1.87 -6.47
C PRO A 199 16.86 -2.27 -5.39
N ARG A 200 16.20 -1.30 -4.74
CA ARG A 200 15.16 -1.54 -3.74
C ARG A 200 13.95 -2.27 -4.33
N ASN A 201 13.44 -1.80 -5.48
CA ASN A 201 12.35 -2.46 -6.19
C ASN A 201 12.76 -3.83 -6.71
N GLY A 202 14.01 -3.98 -7.11
CA GLY A 202 14.62 -5.25 -7.47
C GLY A 202 14.57 -6.26 -6.33
N ALA A 203 15.00 -5.86 -5.13
CA ALA A 203 14.95 -6.68 -3.94
C ALA A 203 13.52 -7.06 -3.56
N ALA A 204 12.61 -6.09 -3.47
CA ALA A 204 11.20 -6.33 -3.13
C ALA A 204 10.49 -7.25 -4.14
N GLY A 205 10.69 -7.01 -5.43
CA GLY A 205 10.12 -7.83 -6.50
C GLY A 205 10.71 -9.24 -6.55
N THR A 206 11.98 -9.40 -6.17
CA THR A 206 12.65 -10.70 -6.11
C THR A 206 12.13 -11.53 -4.94
N LEU A 207 11.98 -10.94 -3.77
CA LEU A 207 11.50 -11.64 -2.59
C LEU A 207 10.04 -12.12 -2.71
N ARG A 208 9.18 -11.39 -3.40
CA ARG A 208 7.77 -11.74 -3.57
C ARG A 208 7.49 -12.72 -4.71
N ALA A 209 8.43 -12.91 -5.63
CA ALA A 209 8.22 -13.79 -6.78
C ALA A 209 8.35 -15.28 -6.38
N LYS A 210 7.21 -16.00 -6.36
CA LYS A 210 7.16 -17.43 -5.98
C LYS A 210 7.48 -18.39 -7.12
N ASP A 211 7.11 -18.05 -8.36
CA ASP A 211 7.16 -18.95 -9.53
C ASP A 211 8.12 -18.44 -10.61
N ARG A 212 9.32 -18.01 -10.19
CA ARG A 212 10.31 -17.51 -11.15
C ARG A 212 11.21 -18.67 -11.66
N ALA A 213 11.35 -18.79 -12.99
CA ALA A 213 12.17 -19.82 -13.62
C ALA A 213 13.70 -19.61 -13.45
N TYR A 214 14.12 -18.46 -12.93
CA TYR A 214 15.52 -18.07 -12.74
C TYR A 214 15.74 -17.45 -11.35
N ARG A 215 16.98 -17.50 -10.87
CA ARG A 215 17.38 -16.87 -9.61
C ARG A 215 17.88 -15.45 -9.85
N VAL A 216 17.56 -14.57 -8.91
CA VAL A 216 18.16 -13.25 -8.77
C VAL A 216 18.71 -13.15 -7.34
N GLU A 217 19.98 -12.84 -7.21
CA GLU A 217 20.64 -12.76 -5.91
C GLU A 217 20.34 -11.42 -5.23
N THR A 218 20.27 -11.48 -3.91
CA THR A 218 20.11 -10.33 -3.00
C THR A 218 21.01 -10.50 -1.81
N THR A 219 21.24 -9.44 -1.03
CA THR A 219 22.10 -9.47 0.16
C THR A 219 21.31 -9.02 1.39
N PHE A 220 21.48 -9.74 2.48
CA PHE A 220 20.93 -9.44 3.80
C PHE A 220 21.96 -8.80 4.70
N PHE A 221 21.57 -7.74 5.42
CA PHE A 221 22.34 -7.18 6.53
C PHE A 221 21.47 -7.04 7.78
N ALA A 222 21.88 -7.65 8.87
CA ALA A 222 21.19 -7.54 10.15
C ALA A 222 21.41 -6.16 10.78
N TYR A 223 20.35 -5.60 11.35
CA TYR A 223 20.36 -4.36 12.14
C TYR A 223 19.81 -4.55 13.57
N GLY A 224 19.49 -5.78 13.96
CA GLY A 224 19.02 -6.08 15.31
C GLY A 224 18.61 -7.54 15.47
N ALA A 225 18.39 -7.94 16.71
CA ALA A 225 17.88 -9.27 17.04
C ALA A 225 17.00 -9.23 18.29
N LEU A 226 16.13 -10.22 18.42
CA LEU A 226 15.15 -10.35 19.49
C LEU A 226 15.06 -11.81 19.96
N PRO A 227 14.74 -12.05 21.23
CA PRO A 227 14.42 -13.39 21.69
C PRO A 227 13.10 -13.90 21.10
N LEU A 228 13.01 -15.19 20.87
CA LEU A 228 11.81 -15.93 20.52
C LEU A 228 11.37 -16.83 21.68
N ALA A 229 10.14 -17.30 21.64
CA ALA A 229 9.72 -18.37 22.52
C ALA A 229 10.62 -19.60 22.33
N GLY A 230 11.32 -20.00 23.39
CA GLY A 230 12.32 -21.08 23.35
C GLY A 230 13.78 -20.60 23.33
N SER A 231 14.05 -19.29 23.40
CA SER A 231 15.42 -18.75 23.53
C SER A 231 16.13 -19.13 24.85
N GLY A 232 15.39 -19.54 25.89
CA GLY A 232 15.95 -19.90 27.18
C GLY A 232 16.75 -18.74 27.81
N GLU A 233 17.93 -19.03 28.39
CA GLU A 233 18.83 -18.04 29.01
C GLU A 233 19.33 -16.97 28.03
N LEU A 234 19.36 -17.27 26.73
CA LEU A 234 19.72 -16.31 25.68
C LEU A 234 18.76 -15.11 25.63
N ALA A 235 17.50 -15.28 26.06
CA ALA A 235 16.51 -14.19 26.04
C ALA A 235 16.94 -13.01 26.91
N GLU A 236 17.46 -13.26 28.11
CA GLU A 236 17.97 -12.22 29.01
C GLU A 236 19.23 -11.57 28.41
N THR A 237 20.16 -12.38 27.90
CA THR A 237 21.37 -11.90 27.25
C THR A 237 21.06 -10.94 26.10
N LEU A 238 20.19 -11.34 25.16
CA LEU A 238 19.81 -10.48 24.03
C LEU A 238 19.12 -9.17 24.43
N THR A 239 18.41 -9.19 25.54
CA THR A 239 17.68 -8.02 26.06
C THR A 239 18.61 -7.03 26.75
N GLU A 240 19.69 -7.50 27.39
CA GLU A 240 20.61 -6.70 28.18
C GLU A 240 21.85 -6.21 27.40
N LEU A 241 22.20 -6.82 26.28
CA LEU A 241 23.36 -6.41 25.49
C LEU A 241 23.23 -4.97 24.99
N PRO A 242 24.32 -4.17 25.03
CA PRO A 242 24.47 -2.99 24.20
C PRO A 242 24.18 -3.32 22.74
N HIS A 243 23.63 -2.36 21.99
CA HIS A 243 23.24 -2.62 20.60
C HIS A 243 24.44 -3.01 19.71
N SER A 244 25.57 -2.32 19.92
CA SER A 244 26.83 -2.64 19.22
C SER A 244 27.32 -4.07 19.51
N GLU A 245 27.18 -4.54 20.73
CA GLU A 245 27.54 -5.91 21.11
C GLU A 245 26.52 -6.94 20.58
N LEU A 246 25.25 -6.59 20.53
CA LEU A 246 24.21 -7.41 19.93
C LEU A 246 24.48 -7.65 18.44
N LEU A 247 24.90 -6.63 17.69
CA LEU A 247 25.30 -6.80 16.29
C LEU A 247 26.55 -7.65 16.13
N ALA A 248 27.54 -7.50 17.01
CA ALA A 248 28.72 -8.34 17.04
C ALA A 248 28.38 -9.83 17.35
N TYR A 249 27.45 -10.06 18.28
CA TYR A 249 26.93 -11.40 18.58
C TYR A 249 26.26 -12.03 17.36
N VAL A 250 25.37 -11.28 16.66
CA VAL A 250 24.68 -11.72 15.44
C VAL A 250 25.68 -12.06 14.32
N ALA A 251 26.70 -11.22 14.14
CA ALA A 251 27.79 -11.51 13.18
C ALA A 251 28.55 -12.79 13.55
N GLY A 252 28.79 -13.04 14.83
CA GLY A 252 29.41 -14.28 15.34
C GLY A 252 28.58 -15.55 15.07
N LEU A 253 27.26 -15.41 14.84
CA LEU A 253 26.39 -16.50 14.41
C LEU A 253 26.51 -16.81 12.91
N GLY A 254 27.29 -16.04 12.13
CA GLY A 254 27.46 -16.18 10.68
C GLY A 254 26.48 -15.36 9.84
N VAL A 255 25.71 -14.47 10.46
CA VAL A 255 24.79 -13.58 9.76
C VAL A 255 25.52 -12.30 9.36
N HIS A 256 25.32 -11.82 8.14
CA HIS A 256 25.91 -10.55 7.71
C HIS A 256 25.35 -9.37 8.49
N THR A 257 26.23 -8.47 8.86
CA THR A 257 25.94 -7.14 9.39
C THR A 257 26.74 -6.10 8.60
N ALA A 258 26.41 -4.85 8.70
CA ALA A 258 27.17 -3.77 8.05
C ALA A 258 28.60 -3.63 8.59
N ALA A 259 28.99 -4.37 9.63
CA ALA A 259 30.36 -4.36 10.22
C ALA A 259 31.46 -4.78 9.23
N ALA A 260 31.11 -5.50 8.16
CA ALA A 260 32.06 -5.91 7.11
C ALA A 260 32.15 -4.91 5.95
N THR A 261 31.55 -3.73 6.07
CA THR A 261 31.54 -2.69 5.03
C THR A 261 32.30 -1.44 5.48
N GLU A 262 32.57 -0.54 4.54
CA GLU A 262 33.25 0.75 4.80
C GLU A 262 32.42 1.65 5.74
N VAL A 263 31.11 1.41 5.83
CA VAL A 263 30.17 2.12 6.70
C VAL A 263 29.79 1.29 7.94
N ALA A 264 30.74 0.54 8.47
CA ALA A 264 30.55 -0.28 9.66
C ALA A 264 29.88 0.51 10.81
N PRO A 265 28.95 -0.11 11.58
CA PRO A 265 28.42 0.47 12.80
C PRO A 265 29.52 0.86 13.77
N VAL A 266 29.45 2.08 14.29
CA VAL A 266 30.44 2.60 15.25
C VAL A 266 29.74 3.01 16.54
N ARG A 267 30.31 2.61 17.66
CA ARG A 267 29.90 3.06 18.99
C ARG A 267 30.64 4.33 19.34
N VAL A 268 29.92 5.39 19.68
CA VAL A 268 30.46 6.70 20.08
C VAL A 268 29.79 7.18 21.38
N THR A 269 30.37 8.17 22.04
CA THR A 269 29.94 8.60 23.37
C THR A 269 29.46 10.06 23.43
N THR A 270 29.72 10.84 22.39
CA THR A 270 29.33 12.24 22.33
C THR A 270 28.50 12.56 21.09
N VAL A 271 27.72 13.66 21.14
CA VAL A 271 26.93 14.13 20.01
C VAL A 271 27.82 14.60 18.86
N GLU A 272 28.99 15.18 19.19
CA GLU A 272 29.99 15.65 18.22
C GLU A 272 30.58 14.46 17.44
N GLU A 273 30.87 13.34 18.13
CA GLU A 273 31.33 12.12 17.46
C GLU A 273 30.25 11.50 16.56
N VAL A 274 28.95 11.56 16.98
CA VAL A 274 27.83 11.16 16.13
C VAL A 274 27.82 11.99 14.86
N GLN A 275 27.91 13.31 14.96
CA GLN A 275 27.89 14.20 13.79
C GLN A 275 29.08 13.99 12.88
N ALA A 276 30.28 13.76 13.43
CA ALA A 276 31.46 13.42 12.66
C ALA A 276 31.26 12.10 11.88
N ARG A 277 30.71 11.08 12.52
CA ARG A 277 30.42 9.79 11.85
C ARG A 277 29.33 9.92 10.80
N VAL A 278 28.30 10.74 11.04
CA VAL A 278 27.28 11.07 10.03
C VAL A 278 27.89 11.69 8.79
N ALA A 279 28.79 12.68 8.97
CA ALA A 279 29.48 13.32 7.83
C ALA A 279 30.40 12.36 7.07
N GLU A 280 31.10 11.45 7.78
CA GLU A 280 31.96 10.43 7.18
C GLU A 280 31.14 9.46 6.31
N ILE A 281 30.05 8.88 6.84
CA ILE A 281 29.16 7.98 6.08
C ILE A 281 28.53 8.72 4.88
N ALA A 282 28.16 9.99 5.06
CA ALA A 282 27.59 10.81 3.97
C ALA A 282 28.59 11.00 2.82
N ALA A 283 29.87 11.20 3.14
CA ALA A 283 30.94 11.34 2.14
C ALA A 283 31.19 10.05 1.34
N LEU A 284 31.05 8.89 1.98
CA LEU A 284 31.25 7.58 1.35
C LEU A 284 30.03 7.11 0.53
N ARG A 285 28.87 7.75 0.67
CA ARG A 285 27.61 7.31 0.06
C ARG A 285 27.70 6.93 -1.41
N ALA A 286 28.39 7.73 -2.21
CA ALA A 286 28.50 7.53 -3.66
C ALA A 286 29.42 6.39 -4.07
N GLU A 287 30.31 5.92 -3.15
CA GLU A 287 31.31 4.88 -3.39
C GLU A 287 30.84 3.51 -2.91
N LEU A 288 29.72 3.47 -2.15
CA LEU A 288 29.19 2.23 -1.61
C LEU A 288 28.66 1.31 -2.72
N PRO A 289 28.89 -0.01 -2.60
CA PRO A 289 28.33 -0.98 -3.54
C PRO A 289 26.81 -1.21 -3.37
N PHE A 290 26.15 -0.50 -2.46
CA PHE A 290 24.70 -0.59 -2.18
C PHE A 290 24.15 0.78 -1.74
N GLY A 291 22.83 0.96 -1.90
CA GLY A 291 22.17 2.21 -1.52
C GLY A 291 21.97 2.39 -0.02
N ILE A 292 22.15 3.63 0.44
CA ILE A 292 21.73 4.10 1.77
C ILE A 292 20.94 5.38 1.63
N ASP A 293 19.82 5.51 2.35
CA ASP A 293 18.95 6.69 2.35
C ASP A 293 19.13 7.59 3.59
N GLY A 294 20.10 7.25 4.44
CA GLY A 294 20.40 7.98 5.66
C GLY A 294 21.36 7.24 6.60
N ILE A 295 21.36 7.66 7.83
CA ILE A 295 22.09 7.06 8.94
C ILE A 295 21.11 6.80 10.08
N VAL A 296 21.20 5.64 10.73
CA VAL A 296 20.41 5.32 11.94
C VAL A 296 21.28 5.54 13.15
N ILE A 297 20.77 6.34 14.08
CA ILE A 297 21.43 6.63 15.36
C ILE A 297 20.57 6.04 16.46
N LYS A 298 21.14 5.20 17.31
CA LYS A 298 20.46 4.45 18.37
C LYS A 298 21.15 4.68 19.71
N ALA A 299 20.38 4.82 20.80
CA ALA A 299 20.96 4.69 22.14
C ALA A 299 21.54 3.25 22.29
N ASP A 300 22.84 3.16 22.57
CA ASP A 300 23.54 1.88 22.54
C ASP A 300 23.17 0.98 23.73
N LEU A 301 23.05 1.56 24.95
CA LEU A 301 22.79 0.78 26.13
C LEU A 301 21.33 0.30 26.23
N ALA A 302 21.16 -0.97 26.63
CA ALA A 302 19.84 -1.59 26.81
C ALA A 302 18.97 -0.86 27.84
N ALA A 303 19.58 -0.35 28.92
CA ALA A 303 18.89 0.41 29.95
C ALA A 303 18.26 1.70 29.37
N ASP A 304 19.00 2.45 28.54
CA ASP A 304 18.51 3.67 27.91
C ASP A 304 17.36 3.38 26.96
N ARG A 305 17.45 2.29 26.19
CA ARG A 305 16.39 1.85 25.26
C ARG A 305 15.10 1.45 25.98
N ARG A 306 15.22 0.73 27.11
CA ARG A 306 14.05 0.32 27.92
C ARG A 306 13.35 1.53 28.52
N GLU A 307 14.12 2.45 29.09
CA GLU A 307 13.59 3.64 29.77
C GLU A 307 12.95 4.62 28.77
N ALA A 308 13.55 4.80 27.60
CA ALA A 308 12.98 5.59 26.51
C ALA A 308 11.67 4.98 25.96
N GLY A 309 11.62 3.67 25.88
CA GLY A 309 10.48 2.92 25.34
C GLY A 309 10.20 3.20 23.87
N SER A 310 9.00 2.83 23.42
CA SER A 310 8.57 3.00 22.03
C SER A 310 7.26 3.76 21.93
N GLY A 311 7.09 4.48 20.84
CA GLY A 311 5.80 5.04 20.43
C GLY A 311 4.97 4.01 19.66
N SER A 312 3.83 4.45 19.12
CA SER A 312 2.99 3.61 18.25
C SER A 312 3.64 3.29 16.90
N ARG A 313 4.45 4.21 16.38
CA ARG A 313 5.09 4.15 15.07
C ARG A 313 6.59 3.89 15.14
N ALA A 314 7.30 4.52 16.05
CA ALA A 314 8.75 4.52 16.12
C ALA A 314 9.26 4.31 17.56
N PRO A 315 10.44 3.67 17.73
CA PRO A 315 11.12 3.64 19.01
C PRO A 315 11.61 5.05 19.34
N ARG A 316 11.57 5.42 20.63
CA ARG A 316 12.02 6.76 21.06
C ARG A 316 13.54 6.85 21.28
N TRP A 317 14.21 5.73 21.23
CA TRP A 317 15.66 5.57 21.44
C TRP A 317 16.47 5.45 20.14
N ALA A 318 15.78 5.53 18.98
CA ALA A 318 16.41 5.49 17.66
C ALA A 318 15.81 6.54 16.74
N ILE A 319 16.64 7.13 15.88
CA ILE A 319 16.26 8.15 14.91
C ILE A 319 16.99 7.92 13.60
N ALA A 320 16.35 8.25 12.48
CA ALA A 320 17.00 8.27 11.17
C ALA A 320 17.45 9.67 10.82
N HIS A 321 18.73 9.88 10.63
CA HIS A 321 19.29 11.10 10.05
C HIS A 321 19.28 10.94 8.53
N LYS A 322 18.36 11.61 7.86
CA LYS A 322 18.22 11.56 6.40
C LYS A 322 19.33 12.36 5.73
N LEU A 323 19.92 11.76 4.70
CA LEU A 323 20.87 12.46 3.84
C LEU A 323 20.13 13.27 2.78
N PRO A 324 20.70 14.40 2.34
CA PRO A 324 20.18 15.13 1.19
C PRO A 324 20.11 14.21 -0.04
N ALA A 325 19.10 14.41 -0.88
CA ALA A 325 19.04 13.75 -2.18
C ALA A 325 20.33 14.07 -2.97
N VAL A 326 20.84 13.08 -3.70
CA VAL A 326 22.02 13.29 -4.54
C VAL A 326 21.62 14.14 -5.74
N GLU A 327 22.13 15.37 -5.80
CA GLU A 327 21.91 16.29 -6.90
C GLU A 327 23.04 16.18 -7.92
N LYS A 328 22.69 16.11 -9.19
CA LYS A 328 23.64 16.14 -10.29
C LYS A 328 23.26 17.24 -11.29
N ILE A 329 24.28 17.84 -11.89
CA ILE A 329 24.07 18.83 -12.95
C ILE A 329 24.18 18.13 -14.30
N THR A 330 23.14 18.24 -15.12
CA THR A 330 23.11 17.71 -16.48
C THR A 330 22.54 18.78 -17.42
N ARG A 331 22.46 18.49 -18.72
CA ARG A 331 21.94 19.41 -19.72
C ARG A 331 20.52 19.08 -20.13
N LEU A 332 19.62 20.07 -20.18
CA LEU A 332 18.28 19.94 -20.73
C LEU A 332 18.36 20.00 -22.26
N LEU A 333 18.12 18.87 -22.91
CA LEU A 333 18.26 18.73 -24.37
C LEU A 333 16.98 19.12 -25.10
N SER A 334 15.82 18.64 -24.64
CA SER A 334 14.52 18.93 -25.23
C SER A 334 13.39 18.72 -24.23
N VAL A 335 12.18 19.10 -24.62
CA VAL A 335 10.96 18.82 -23.85
C VAL A 335 9.98 18.05 -24.72
N GLU A 336 9.55 16.90 -24.21
CA GLU A 336 8.47 16.09 -24.80
C GLU A 336 7.14 16.43 -24.15
N TRP A 337 6.11 16.56 -24.97
CA TRP A 337 4.75 16.86 -24.52
C TRP A 337 3.88 15.62 -24.65
N ASN A 338 3.65 14.94 -23.53
CA ASN A 338 2.89 13.68 -23.49
C ASN A 338 1.43 13.95 -23.13
N VAL A 339 0.51 13.25 -23.80
CA VAL A 339 -0.92 13.35 -23.51
C VAL A 339 -1.35 12.13 -22.71
N GLY A 340 -1.85 12.35 -21.50
CA GLY A 340 -2.41 11.31 -20.65
C GLY A 340 -3.78 10.80 -21.13
N ARG A 341 -4.27 9.69 -20.55
CA ARG A 341 -5.57 9.07 -20.89
C ARG A 341 -6.78 10.00 -20.72
N THR A 342 -6.69 11.02 -19.87
CA THR A 342 -7.74 12.01 -19.63
C THR A 342 -7.60 13.26 -20.50
N GLY A 343 -6.64 13.29 -21.44
CA GLY A 343 -6.33 14.42 -22.28
C GLY A 343 -5.39 15.44 -21.64
N ILE A 344 -4.93 15.27 -20.40
CA ILE A 344 -3.96 16.18 -19.75
C ILE A 344 -2.62 16.09 -20.48
N ILE A 345 -2.04 17.26 -20.78
CA ILE A 345 -0.77 17.40 -21.45
C ILE A 345 0.31 17.64 -20.39
N ALA A 346 1.22 16.67 -20.26
CA ALA A 346 2.29 16.69 -19.27
C ALA A 346 3.65 16.82 -19.96
N PRO A 347 4.45 17.87 -19.64
CA PRO A 347 5.80 18.01 -20.14
C PRO A 347 6.78 17.08 -19.44
N ARG A 348 7.71 16.49 -20.20
CA ARG A 348 8.81 15.68 -19.73
C ARG A 348 10.12 16.21 -20.32
N ALA A 349 11.08 16.51 -19.46
CA ALA A 349 12.44 16.87 -19.87
C ALA A 349 13.17 15.66 -20.45
N VAL A 350 13.86 15.84 -21.55
CA VAL A 350 14.90 14.94 -22.07
C VAL A 350 16.25 15.54 -21.66
N LEU A 351 17.04 14.76 -20.95
CA LEU A 351 18.30 15.19 -20.37
C LEU A 351 19.47 14.49 -21.04
N GLU A 352 20.62 15.14 -21.04
CA GLU A 352 21.88 14.45 -21.25
C GLU A 352 22.00 13.37 -20.16
N PRO A 353 22.20 12.08 -20.51
CA PRO A 353 22.20 11.01 -19.52
C PRO A 353 23.21 11.26 -18.40
N VAL A 354 22.77 11.13 -17.16
CA VAL A 354 23.59 11.32 -15.96
C VAL A 354 23.34 10.22 -14.95
N GLU A 355 24.41 9.74 -14.32
CA GLU A 355 24.31 8.73 -13.27
C GLU A 355 23.90 9.36 -11.94
N ILE A 356 22.78 8.91 -11.38
CA ILE A 356 22.28 9.31 -10.05
C ILE A 356 21.91 8.06 -9.29
N ASP A 357 22.52 7.83 -8.14
CA ASP A 357 22.25 6.68 -7.25
C ASP A 357 22.14 5.35 -8.01
N GLY A 358 23.20 5.00 -8.75
CA GLY A 358 23.33 3.70 -9.44
C GLY A 358 22.38 3.50 -10.63
N SER A 359 21.75 4.54 -11.15
CA SER A 359 20.97 4.44 -12.39
C SER A 359 21.14 5.65 -13.31
N THR A 360 21.09 5.40 -14.61
CA THR A 360 21.19 6.42 -15.64
C THR A 360 19.88 7.17 -15.81
N VAL A 361 19.88 8.46 -15.54
CA VAL A 361 18.74 9.36 -15.68
C VAL A 361 18.84 10.13 -17.00
N GLY A 362 17.94 9.85 -17.94
CA GLY A 362 17.80 10.56 -19.21
C GLY A 362 16.53 11.39 -19.32
N TYR A 363 15.62 11.28 -18.34
CA TYR A 363 14.33 11.98 -18.35
C TYR A 363 13.99 12.50 -16.95
N ALA A 364 13.27 13.64 -16.89
CA ALA A 364 12.75 14.18 -15.65
C ALA A 364 11.36 14.79 -15.85
N THR A 365 10.51 14.82 -14.81
CA THR A 365 9.23 15.51 -14.90
C THR A 365 9.40 17.03 -14.84
N LEU A 366 8.54 17.73 -15.58
CA LEU A 366 8.43 19.20 -15.57
C LEU A 366 7.07 19.66 -15.03
N HIS A 367 6.31 18.76 -14.39
CA HIS A 367 5.01 19.01 -13.79
C HIS A 367 3.96 19.59 -14.75
N ASN A 368 4.08 20.85 -15.11
CA ASN A 368 3.14 21.57 -15.99
C ASN A 368 3.82 22.78 -16.66
N PRO A 369 3.19 23.42 -17.67
CA PRO A 369 3.74 24.59 -18.34
C PRO A 369 4.02 25.78 -17.42
N ALA A 370 3.15 26.03 -16.43
CA ALA A 370 3.35 27.14 -15.50
C ALA A 370 4.62 26.96 -14.65
N ASP A 371 4.98 25.73 -14.30
CA ASP A 371 6.20 25.43 -13.56
C ASP A 371 7.46 25.66 -14.39
N ILE A 372 7.44 25.36 -15.69
CA ILE A 372 8.52 25.66 -16.63
C ILE A 372 8.77 27.18 -16.69
N THR A 373 7.68 27.95 -16.85
CA THR A 373 7.75 29.42 -16.91
C THR A 373 8.24 30.02 -15.58
N ARG A 374 7.69 29.55 -14.46
CA ARG A 374 8.06 30.02 -13.12
C ARG A 374 9.55 29.83 -12.79
N ARG A 375 10.12 28.72 -13.27
CA ARG A 375 11.56 28.39 -13.07
C ARG A 375 12.45 28.97 -14.13
N ASP A 376 11.94 29.66 -15.15
CA ASP A 376 12.68 30.16 -16.32
C ASP A 376 13.58 29.07 -16.95
N LEU A 377 13.03 27.87 -17.15
CA LEU A 377 13.75 26.77 -17.78
C LEU A 377 13.89 27.02 -19.29
N ARG A 378 15.09 26.78 -19.84
CA ARG A 378 15.40 26.95 -21.25
C ARG A 378 16.06 25.70 -21.81
N LEU A 379 15.87 25.43 -23.09
CA LEU A 379 16.63 24.39 -23.78
C LEU A 379 18.10 24.74 -23.78
N GLY A 380 18.97 23.80 -23.50
CA GLY A 380 20.38 23.97 -23.33
C GLY A 380 20.83 24.29 -21.91
N ASP A 381 19.92 24.65 -20.99
CA ASP A 381 20.26 24.91 -19.59
C ASP A 381 21.03 23.75 -18.98
N ARG A 382 22.02 24.07 -18.16
CA ARG A 382 22.50 23.18 -17.13
C ARG A 382 21.45 23.17 -16.00
N VAL A 383 20.90 22.02 -15.72
CA VAL A 383 19.84 21.83 -14.72
C VAL A 383 20.30 20.93 -13.60
N MET A 384 19.94 21.29 -12.38
CA MET A 384 20.15 20.47 -11.23
C MET A 384 19.04 19.42 -11.18
N VAL A 385 19.42 18.13 -11.22
CA VAL A 385 18.51 16.99 -11.24
C VAL A 385 18.79 16.11 -10.04
N TYR A 386 17.74 15.65 -9.41
CA TYR A 386 17.77 14.67 -8.34
C TYR A 386 16.68 13.63 -8.53
N LYS A 387 16.85 12.48 -7.90
CA LYS A 387 15.76 11.50 -7.79
C LYS A 387 14.94 11.82 -6.54
N ALA A 388 13.74 12.23 -6.78
CA ALA A 388 12.78 12.40 -5.72
C ALA A 388 12.35 11.02 -5.21
N GLY A 389 12.65 10.72 -3.93
CA GLY A 389 12.41 9.42 -3.33
C GLY A 389 13.20 8.28 -3.96
N ASP A 390 14.40 8.55 -4.43
CA ASP A 390 15.28 7.62 -5.11
C ASP A 390 14.68 6.94 -6.38
N ILE A 391 13.51 7.42 -6.84
CA ILE A 391 12.75 6.81 -7.93
C ILE A 391 12.49 7.77 -9.09
N ILE A 392 11.87 8.93 -8.83
CA ILE A 392 11.38 9.84 -9.89
C ILE A 392 12.34 10.99 -10.13
N PRO A 393 13.02 11.06 -11.30
CA PRO A 393 13.88 12.18 -11.61
C PRO A 393 13.09 13.50 -11.75
N ARG A 394 13.58 14.53 -11.08
CA ARG A 394 13.04 15.90 -11.11
C ARG A 394 14.14 16.90 -11.39
N ILE A 395 13.77 17.99 -12.04
CA ILE A 395 14.62 19.16 -12.14
C ILE A 395 14.32 20.04 -10.92
N GLU A 396 15.32 20.35 -10.11
CA GLU A 396 15.20 21.32 -9.01
C GLU A 396 15.18 22.74 -9.54
N ALA A 397 16.21 23.12 -10.30
CA ALA A 397 16.35 24.46 -10.83
C ALA A 397 17.33 24.49 -12.04
N PRO A 398 17.25 25.50 -12.90
CA PRO A 398 18.34 25.81 -13.83
C PRO A 398 19.52 26.39 -13.06
N VAL A 399 20.74 26.07 -13.49
CA VAL A 399 21.97 26.62 -12.94
C VAL A 399 22.30 27.88 -13.73
N ALA A 400 21.57 28.98 -13.47
CA ALA A 400 21.56 30.19 -14.30
C ALA A 400 22.93 30.82 -14.52
N HIS A 401 23.87 30.71 -13.55
CA HIS A 401 25.23 31.25 -13.70
C HIS A 401 26.09 30.44 -14.67
N LEU A 402 25.65 29.26 -15.12
CA LEU A 402 26.32 28.44 -16.15
C LEU A 402 25.75 28.67 -17.55
N ARG A 403 24.79 29.59 -17.73
CA ARG A 403 24.25 29.95 -19.03
C ARG A 403 25.31 30.63 -19.88
N THR A 404 25.40 30.25 -21.15
CA THR A 404 26.34 30.78 -22.15
C THR A 404 25.72 31.84 -23.04
N GLY A 405 24.40 32.00 -23.01
CA GLY A 405 23.62 32.86 -23.90
C GLY A 405 23.13 32.16 -25.17
N GLU A 406 23.42 30.84 -25.30
CA GLU A 406 22.91 29.99 -26.38
C GLU A 406 21.62 29.29 -26.03
N GLU A 407 21.18 29.42 -24.78
CA GLU A 407 19.96 28.79 -24.27
C GLU A 407 18.71 29.43 -24.88
N THR A 408 17.82 28.57 -25.41
CA THR A 408 16.60 29.03 -26.09
C THR A 408 15.35 28.78 -25.24
N PRO A 409 14.34 29.65 -25.35
CA PRO A 409 13.04 29.37 -24.66
C PRO A 409 12.46 28.04 -25.08
N ILE A 410 11.78 27.37 -24.12
CA ILE A 410 11.01 26.17 -24.41
C ILE A 410 9.73 26.56 -25.15
N GLU A 411 9.52 25.99 -26.32
CA GLU A 411 8.32 26.22 -27.11
C GLU A 411 7.16 25.36 -26.53
N PHE A 412 6.03 26.03 -26.32
CA PHE A 412 4.82 25.36 -25.90
C PHE A 412 3.98 24.91 -27.10
N PRO A 413 3.34 23.74 -27.10
CA PRO A 413 2.55 23.28 -28.23
C PRO A 413 1.35 24.20 -28.46
N ALA A 414 1.16 24.65 -29.69
CA ALA A 414 0.00 25.44 -30.12
C ALA A 414 -1.26 24.57 -30.31
N SER A 415 -1.06 23.26 -30.52
CA SER A 415 -2.14 22.26 -30.66
C SER A 415 -1.73 20.95 -29.96
N CYS A 416 -2.73 20.10 -29.70
CA CYS A 416 -2.49 18.84 -29.01
C CYS A 416 -1.43 17.99 -29.76
N PRO A 417 -0.31 17.61 -29.12
CA PRO A 417 0.75 16.86 -29.77
C PRO A 417 0.36 15.44 -30.20
N GLN A 418 -0.77 14.92 -29.67
CA GLN A 418 -1.26 13.59 -30.01
C GLN A 418 -2.26 13.58 -31.18
N CYS A 419 -3.17 14.55 -31.25
CA CYS A 419 -4.27 14.53 -32.22
C CYS A 419 -4.47 15.83 -33.01
N GLY A 420 -3.63 16.85 -32.80
CA GLY A 420 -3.68 18.15 -33.49
C GLY A 420 -4.88 19.05 -33.09
N SER A 421 -5.72 18.62 -32.17
CA SER A 421 -6.86 19.44 -31.73
C SER A 421 -6.42 20.59 -30.84
N GLU A 422 -7.34 21.51 -30.58
CA GLU A 422 -7.15 22.65 -29.70
C GLU A 422 -6.79 22.24 -28.27
N ILE A 423 -6.03 23.08 -27.58
CA ILE A 423 -5.61 22.88 -26.18
C ILE A 423 -6.34 23.90 -25.31
N ASP A 424 -7.00 23.42 -24.28
CA ASP A 424 -7.47 24.23 -23.18
C ASP A 424 -6.29 24.56 -22.24
N THR A 425 -5.95 25.84 -22.15
CA THR A 425 -4.87 26.38 -21.32
C THR A 425 -5.38 27.20 -20.14
N SER A 426 -6.67 27.19 -19.87
CA SER A 426 -7.30 27.97 -18.79
C SER A 426 -6.85 27.56 -17.39
N GLU A 427 -6.44 26.31 -17.21
CA GLU A 427 -5.88 25.79 -15.97
C GLU A 427 -4.35 25.62 -16.06
N GLN A 428 -3.68 25.49 -14.91
CA GLN A 428 -2.23 25.20 -14.85
C GLN A 428 -1.85 23.89 -15.58
N ARG A 429 -2.76 22.92 -15.61
CA ARG A 429 -2.61 21.65 -16.33
C ARG A 429 -3.37 21.73 -17.65
N TRP A 430 -2.65 21.94 -18.72
CA TRP A 430 -3.23 22.03 -20.05
C TRP A 430 -3.92 20.72 -20.47
N ARG A 431 -4.96 20.84 -21.25
CA ARG A 431 -5.79 19.71 -21.66
C ARG A 431 -6.17 19.78 -23.14
N CYS A 432 -6.11 18.64 -23.82
CA CYS A 432 -6.69 18.49 -25.14
C CYS A 432 -8.21 18.62 -25.07
N THR A 433 -8.83 19.45 -25.91
CA THR A 433 -10.29 19.65 -25.96
C THR A 433 -11.06 18.37 -26.33
N ARG A 434 -10.41 17.37 -26.96
CA ARG A 434 -11.00 16.03 -27.17
C ARG A 434 -11.03 15.15 -25.92
N GLY A 435 -10.43 15.59 -24.83
CA GLY A 435 -10.44 14.87 -23.56
C GLY A 435 -9.95 13.42 -23.69
N ARG A 436 -10.75 12.48 -23.21
CA ARG A 436 -10.46 11.03 -23.25
C ARG A 436 -10.38 10.44 -24.65
N ASN A 437 -11.11 11.02 -25.61
CA ASN A 437 -11.09 10.58 -27.00
C ASN A 437 -9.77 10.90 -27.73
N CYS A 438 -8.95 11.78 -27.17
CA CYS A 438 -7.57 12.00 -27.66
C CYS A 438 -6.68 10.76 -27.49
N ARG A 439 -6.90 9.98 -26.44
CA ARG A 439 -6.17 8.75 -26.10
C ARG A 439 -7.14 7.59 -25.91
N LEU A 440 -8.01 7.37 -26.89
CA LEU A 440 -9.10 6.41 -26.83
C LEU A 440 -8.63 5.00 -26.44
N VAL A 441 -7.59 4.48 -27.08
CA VAL A 441 -7.01 3.17 -26.75
C VAL A 441 -6.62 3.08 -25.27
N ALA A 442 -5.95 4.12 -24.73
CA ALA A 442 -5.54 4.14 -23.33
C ALA A 442 -6.74 4.25 -22.38
N SER A 443 -7.77 5.00 -22.76
CA SER A 443 -9.01 5.15 -21.99
C SER A 443 -9.79 3.82 -21.92
N VAL A 444 -9.96 3.15 -23.05
CA VAL A 444 -10.65 1.85 -23.13
C VAL A 444 -9.86 0.76 -22.41
N SER A 445 -8.53 0.70 -22.60
CA SER A 445 -7.67 -0.26 -21.90
C SER A 445 -7.71 -0.09 -20.38
N TYR A 446 -7.78 1.17 -19.90
CA TYR A 446 -7.94 1.44 -18.48
C TYR A 446 -9.29 0.92 -17.96
N ALA A 447 -10.39 1.22 -18.67
CA ALA A 447 -11.71 0.78 -18.25
C ALA A 447 -11.84 -0.75 -18.21
N ALA A 448 -11.17 -1.45 -19.14
CA ALA A 448 -11.14 -2.91 -19.19
C ALA A 448 -10.23 -3.55 -18.13
N GLY A 449 -9.40 -2.76 -17.44
CA GLY A 449 -8.39 -3.21 -16.49
C GLY A 449 -8.94 -3.99 -15.30
N ARG A 450 -8.04 -4.74 -14.63
CA ARG A 450 -8.37 -5.63 -13.50
C ARG A 450 -9.01 -4.90 -12.31
N ASP A 451 -8.63 -3.66 -12.06
CA ASP A 451 -9.19 -2.85 -10.98
C ASP A 451 -10.50 -2.15 -11.34
N GLN A 452 -10.86 -2.11 -12.62
CA GLN A 452 -12.06 -1.52 -13.17
C GLN A 452 -13.06 -2.64 -13.54
N LEU A 453 -13.38 -2.80 -14.80
CA LEU A 453 -14.38 -3.77 -15.27
C LEU A 453 -13.85 -5.21 -15.34
N ASP A 454 -12.52 -5.39 -15.37
CA ASP A 454 -11.84 -6.69 -15.37
C ASP A 454 -12.31 -7.59 -16.52
N ILE A 455 -12.16 -7.08 -17.73
CA ILE A 455 -12.56 -7.80 -18.95
C ILE A 455 -11.41 -8.67 -19.41
N GLU A 456 -11.46 -9.94 -19.08
CA GLU A 456 -10.45 -10.91 -19.47
C GLU A 456 -10.40 -11.07 -21.00
N GLY A 457 -9.19 -11.23 -21.57
CA GLY A 457 -9.00 -11.35 -23.01
C GLY A 457 -8.97 -10.02 -23.78
N LEU A 458 -9.29 -8.88 -23.13
CA LEU A 458 -9.24 -7.56 -23.75
C LEU A 458 -7.91 -6.83 -23.44
N GLY A 459 -6.81 -7.35 -23.98
CA GLY A 459 -5.50 -6.72 -23.91
C GLY A 459 -5.36 -5.51 -24.85
N SER A 460 -4.26 -4.73 -24.69
CA SER A 460 -4.01 -3.49 -25.47
C SER A 460 -4.08 -3.72 -26.99
N THR A 461 -3.51 -4.82 -27.49
CA THR A 461 -3.56 -5.17 -28.93
C THR A 461 -5.00 -5.31 -29.41
N ARG A 462 -5.85 -5.95 -28.65
CA ARG A 462 -7.26 -6.14 -29.01
C ARG A 462 -8.04 -4.83 -28.98
N VAL A 463 -7.76 -3.99 -27.98
CA VAL A 463 -8.36 -2.64 -27.92
C VAL A 463 -7.96 -1.81 -29.16
N VAL A 464 -6.69 -1.88 -29.59
CA VAL A 464 -6.25 -1.21 -30.83
C VAL A 464 -7.05 -1.70 -32.03
N GLN A 465 -7.21 -3.02 -32.21
CA GLN A 465 -7.98 -3.60 -33.32
C GLN A 465 -9.44 -3.12 -33.34
N LEU A 466 -10.09 -3.06 -32.17
CA LEU A 466 -11.47 -2.59 -32.05
C LEU A 466 -11.61 -1.10 -32.40
N VAL A 467 -10.65 -0.29 -31.98
CA VAL A 467 -10.63 1.16 -32.27
C VAL A 467 -10.34 1.41 -33.75
N ASP A 468 -9.35 0.71 -34.32
CA ASP A 468 -8.97 0.86 -35.74
C ASP A 468 -10.08 0.37 -36.67
N ALA A 469 -10.83 -0.65 -36.28
CA ALA A 469 -12.02 -1.12 -37.00
C ALA A 469 -13.25 -0.20 -36.84
N GLY A 470 -13.15 0.87 -36.03
CA GLY A 470 -14.24 1.80 -35.76
C GLY A 470 -15.39 1.21 -34.92
N LEU A 471 -15.17 0.04 -34.32
CA LEU A 471 -16.17 -0.66 -33.50
C LEU A 471 -16.33 -0.05 -32.10
N VAL A 472 -15.31 0.66 -31.62
CA VAL A 472 -15.27 1.27 -30.28
C VAL A 472 -14.85 2.73 -30.39
N THR A 473 -15.71 3.63 -29.96
CA THR A 473 -15.51 5.09 -29.86
C THR A 473 -15.39 5.57 -28.41
N ASP A 474 -15.88 4.77 -27.48
CA ASP A 474 -15.67 4.86 -26.04
C ASP A 474 -15.84 3.44 -25.44
N PHE A 475 -15.55 3.27 -24.13
CA PHE A 475 -15.59 1.92 -23.57
C PHE A 475 -17.02 1.38 -23.35
N ALA A 476 -18.10 2.17 -23.46
CA ALA A 476 -19.45 1.67 -23.40
C ALA A 476 -19.81 0.84 -24.66
N ASP A 477 -19.16 1.12 -25.79
CA ASP A 477 -19.36 0.36 -27.02
C ASP A 477 -18.92 -1.11 -26.89
N LEU A 478 -18.06 -1.43 -25.91
CA LEU A 478 -17.68 -2.82 -25.60
C LEU A 478 -18.90 -3.69 -25.27
N PHE A 479 -19.93 -3.13 -24.66
CA PHE A 479 -21.12 -3.85 -24.24
C PHE A 479 -22.16 -4.09 -25.37
N THR A 480 -21.90 -3.52 -26.55
CA THR A 480 -22.76 -3.66 -27.73
C THR A 480 -22.08 -4.40 -28.88
N LEU A 481 -20.88 -4.92 -28.66
CA LEU A 481 -20.15 -5.69 -29.66
C LEU A 481 -20.88 -6.99 -30.00
N GLU A 482 -20.96 -7.28 -31.29
CA GLU A 482 -21.59 -8.47 -31.82
C GLU A 482 -20.55 -9.53 -32.20
N ARG A 483 -20.93 -10.80 -32.16
CA ARG A 483 -20.06 -11.94 -32.44
C ARG A 483 -19.41 -11.87 -33.83
N GLU A 484 -20.19 -11.49 -34.82
CA GLU A 484 -19.77 -11.39 -36.23
C GLU A 484 -18.71 -10.28 -36.39
N GLN A 485 -18.83 -9.17 -35.67
CA GLN A 485 -17.87 -8.08 -35.70
C GLN A 485 -16.51 -8.53 -35.13
N LEU A 486 -16.55 -9.31 -34.04
CA LEU A 486 -15.33 -9.82 -33.41
C LEU A 486 -14.65 -10.89 -34.26
N LEU A 487 -15.41 -11.78 -34.89
CA LEU A 487 -14.88 -12.80 -35.79
C LEU A 487 -14.21 -12.21 -37.04
N ALA A 488 -14.61 -11.00 -37.43
CA ALA A 488 -14.00 -10.31 -38.59
C ALA A 488 -12.62 -9.68 -38.24
N LEU A 489 -12.22 -9.64 -36.96
CA LEU A 489 -10.92 -9.11 -36.54
C LEU A 489 -9.81 -10.15 -36.76
N ASP A 490 -8.61 -9.68 -37.10
CA ASP A 490 -7.45 -10.54 -37.29
C ASP A 490 -7.14 -11.34 -36.00
N ARG A 491 -6.84 -12.63 -36.19
CA ARG A 491 -6.55 -13.59 -35.12
C ARG A 491 -7.64 -13.73 -34.04
N MET A 492 -8.92 -13.58 -34.46
CA MET A 492 -10.08 -13.88 -33.63
C MET A 492 -10.76 -15.16 -34.15
N GLY A 493 -10.64 -16.22 -33.38
CA GLY A 493 -11.37 -17.47 -33.63
C GLY A 493 -12.63 -17.55 -32.76
N GLU A 494 -13.48 -18.54 -32.98
CA GLU A 494 -14.74 -18.74 -32.27
C GLU A 494 -14.58 -18.78 -30.77
N THR A 495 -13.66 -19.59 -30.23
CA THR A 495 -13.40 -19.73 -28.81
C THR A 495 -12.96 -18.39 -28.18
N SER A 496 -12.08 -17.63 -28.85
CA SER A 496 -11.59 -16.34 -28.33
C SER A 496 -12.72 -15.30 -28.30
N THR A 497 -13.58 -15.32 -29.31
CA THR A 497 -14.76 -14.46 -29.43
C THR A 497 -15.76 -14.76 -28.31
N ASP A 498 -16.10 -16.06 -28.15
CA ASP A 498 -17.07 -16.48 -27.13
C ASP A 498 -16.57 -16.19 -25.71
N ASN A 499 -15.29 -16.40 -25.43
CA ASN A 499 -14.68 -16.06 -24.15
C ASN A 499 -14.70 -14.54 -23.90
N LEU A 500 -14.38 -13.71 -24.89
CA LEU A 500 -14.41 -12.26 -24.75
C LEU A 500 -15.83 -11.74 -24.51
N LEU A 501 -16.82 -12.24 -25.24
CA LEU A 501 -18.23 -11.87 -25.05
C LEU A 501 -18.74 -12.32 -23.68
N ALA A 502 -18.33 -13.48 -23.17
CA ALA A 502 -18.65 -13.94 -21.83
C ALA A 502 -18.01 -13.03 -20.76
N ALA A 503 -16.75 -12.62 -20.95
CA ALA A 503 -16.06 -11.69 -20.05
C ALA A 503 -16.73 -10.31 -20.03
N ILE A 504 -17.14 -9.79 -21.21
CA ILE A 504 -17.92 -8.55 -21.32
C ILE A 504 -19.29 -8.70 -20.63
N GLY A 505 -19.96 -9.83 -20.79
CA GLY A 505 -21.21 -10.16 -20.10
C GLY A 505 -21.05 -10.14 -18.57
N THR A 506 -19.96 -10.71 -18.06
CA THR A 506 -19.61 -10.67 -16.65
C THR A 506 -19.30 -9.25 -16.18
N ALA A 507 -18.60 -8.46 -16.99
CA ALA A 507 -18.27 -7.06 -16.68
C ALA A 507 -19.52 -6.17 -16.54
N ARG A 508 -20.60 -6.50 -17.27
CA ARG A 508 -21.90 -5.79 -17.22
C ARG A 508 -22.52 -5.83 -15.83
N SER A 509 -22.32 -6.90 -15.07
CA SER A 509 -22.85 -7.10 -13.72
C SER A 509 -21.92 -6.62 -12.59
N ARG A 510 -20.79 -5.98 -12.91
CA ARG A 510 -19.87 -5.43 -11.91
C ARG A 510 -20.54 -4.33 -11.09
N PRO A 511 -20.25 -4.22 -9.78
CA PRO A 511 -20.84 -3.21 -8.89
C PRO A 511 -20.50 -1.78 -9.35
N LEU A 512 -21.34 -0.82 -8.97
CA LEU A 512 -21.18 0.59 -9.31
C LEU A 512 -19.79 1.14 -8.99
N SER A 513 -19.20 0.74 -7.89
CA SER A 513 -17.85 1.17 -7.49
C SER A 513 -16.79 0.85 -8.56
N ARG A 514 -16.94 -0.25 -9.29
CA ARG A 514 -16.03 -0.64 -10.38
C ARG A 514 -16.36 0.09 -11.68
N VAL A 515 -17.64 0.30 -11.96
CA VAL A 515 -18.10 1.08 -13.11
C VAL A 515 -17.67 2.55 -12.95
N PHE A 516 -17.84 3.13 -11.77
CA PHE A 516 -17.39 4.50 -11.48
C PHE A 516 -15.85 4.63 -11.56
N CYS A 517 -15.12 3.62 -11.10
CA CYS A 517 -13.67 3.57 -11.29
C CYS A 517 -13.29 3.53 -12.78
N ALA A 518 -14.03 2.78 -13.61
CA ALA A 518 -13.80 2.67 -15.04
C ALA A 518 -14.04 3.99 -15.80
N LEU A 519 -14.98 4.83 -15.34
CA LEU A 519 -15.15 6.19 -15.84
C LEU A 519 -13.87 7.02 -15.72
N GLY A 520 -13.00 6.71 -14.77
CA GLY A 520 -11.69 7.32 -14.59
C GLY A 520 -11.76 8.80 -14.25
N VAL A 521 -12.75 9.21 -13.45
CA VAL A 521 -12.92 10.57 -12.94
C VAL A 521 -11.65 10.99 -12.18
N ARG A 522 -11.17 12.21 -12.41
CA ARG A 522 -9.93 12.73 -11.80
C ARG A 522 -10.01 12.71 -10.27
N GLY A 523 -8.96 12.24 -9.63
CA GLY A 523 -8.90 12.15 -8.18
C GLY A 523 -9.74 11.04 -7.56
N THR A 524 -10.36 10.16 -8.38
CA THR A 524 -11.13 9.01 -7.91
C THR A 524 -10.50 7.71 -8.41
N GLY A 525 -9.55 7.16 -7.65
CA GLY A 525 -9.05 5.81 -7.87
C GLY A 525 -10.01 4.77 -7.26
N ARG A 526 -9.61 3.48 -7.28
CA ARG A 526 -10.44 2.35 -6.82
C ARG A 526 -11.07 2.56 -5.43
N SER A 527 -10.29 3.06 -4.46
CA SER A 527 -10.76 3.29 -3.09
C SER A 527 -11.81 4.41 -3.03
N MET A 528 -11.54 5.54 -3.67
CA MET A 528 -12.47 6.68 -3.69
C MET A 528 -13.75 6.34 -4.46
N SER A 529 -13.64 5.67 -5.60
CA SER A 529 -14.80 5.19 -6.37
C SER A 529 -15.71 4.29 -5.53
N ARG A 530 -15.13 3.43 -4.68
CA ARG A 530 -15.90 2.60 -3.75
C ARG A 530 -16.60 3.43 -2.67
N ARG A 531 -15.92 4.43 -2.08
CA ARG A 531 -16.53 5.32 -1.07
C ARG A 531 -17.71 6.10 -1.66
N ILE A 532 -17.51 6.69 -2.85
CA ILE A 532 -18.58 7.43 -3.57
C ILE A 532 -19.76 6.50 -3.85
N ALA A 533 -19.50 5.32 -4.43
CA ALA A 533 -20.56 4.37 -4.77
C ALA A 533 -21.33 3.87 -3.53
N ARG A 534 -20.64 3.61 -2.43
CA ARG A 534 -21.26 3.21 -1.15
C ARG A 534 -22.10 4.33 -0.53
N TYR A 535 -21.66 5.57 -0.64
CA TYR A 535 -22.38 6.70 -0.06
C TYR A 535 -23.65 7.03 -0.85
N PHE A 536 -23.56 7.07 -2.18
CA PHE A 536 -24.67 7.46 -3.05
C PHE A 536 -25.53 6.27 -3.53
N ALA A 537 -25.06 5.05 -3.37
CA ALA A 537 -25.70 3.79 -3.74
C ALA A 537 -26.01 3.60 -5.22
N THR A 538 -26.35 4.66 -5.96
CA THR A 538 -26.70 4.60 -7.39
C THR A 538 -25.96 5.66 -8.19
N MET A 539 -25.77 5.40 -9.49
CA MET A 539 -25.17 6.38 -10.41
C MET A 539 -26.02 7.66 -10.52
N ASP A 540 -27.34 7.54 -10.48
CA ASP A 540 -28.24 8.69 -10.57
C ASP A 540 -28.03 9.65 -9.39
N HIS A 541 -27.87 9.14 -8.17
CA HIS A 541 -27.53 9.96 -7.01
C HIS A 541 -26.14 10.59 -7.12
N ILE A 542 -25.15 9.87 -7.71
CA ILE A 542 -23.81 10.43 -7.93
C ILE A 542 -23.87 11.57 -8.94
N VAL A 543 -24.60 11.41 -10.04
CA VAL A 543 -24.72 12.43 -11.09
C VAL A 543 -25.53 13.65 -10.60
N ALA A 544 -26.52 13.44 -9.74
CA ALA A 544 -27.33 14.50 -9.13
C ALA A 544 -26.61 15.22 -7.97
N ALA A 545 -25.49 14.65 -7.46
CA ALA A 545 -24.78 15.22 -6.33
C ALA A 545 -24.11 16.55 -6.67
N ASP A 546 -24.31 17.54 -5.83
CA ASP A 546 -23.59 18.81 -5.87
C ASP A 546 -22.24 18.73 -5.12
N THR A 547 -21.51 19.85 -5.13
CA THR A 547 -20.21 19.92 -4.45
C THR A 547 -20.31 19.73 -2.94
N GLU A 548 -21.42 20.09 -2.31
CA GLU A 548 -21.64 19.97 -0.87
C GLU A 548 -21.94 18.51 -0.49
N SER A 549 -22.79 17.83 -1.24
CA SER A 549 -23.12 16.44 -1.05
C SER A 549 -21.91 15.53 -1.24
N LEU A 550 -21.07 15.81 -2.25
CA LEU A 550 -19.84 15.07 -2.50
C LEU A 550 -18.81 15.23 -1.37
N GLN A 551 -18.75 16.40 -0.72
CA GLN A 551 -17.86 16.63 0.42
C GLN A 551 -18.23 15.82 1.67
N ARG A 552 -19.46 15.25 1.73
CA ARG A 552 -19.86 14.33 2.80
C ARG A 552 -19.22 12.94 2.65
N VAL A 553 -18.67 12.65 1.47
CA VAL A 553 -17.89 11.43 1.23
C VAL A 553 -16.49 11.63 1.80
N ASP A 554 -16.09 10.77 2.71
CA ASP A 554 -14.77 10.81 3.34
C ASP A 554 -13.63 10.86 2.30
N GLY A 555 -12.73 11.86 2.43
CA GLY A 555 -11.61 12.11 1.50
C GLY A 555 -11.97 12.94 0.26
N ILE A 556 -13.16 13.55 0.18
CA ILE A 556 -13.52 14.51 -0.89
C ILE A 556 -13.59 15.94 -0.30
N GLY A 557 -12.56 16.74 -0.55
CA GLY A 557 -12.56 18.18 -0.27
C GLY A 557 -13.24 19.00 -1.38
N LYS A 558 -13.38 20.30 -1.14
CA LYS A 558 -14.08 21.25 -2.04
C LYS A 558 -13.59 21.23 -3.49
N GLU A 559 -12.27 21.23 -3.71
CA GLU A 559 -11.70 21.22 -5.06
C GLU A 559 -11.96 19.91 -5.80
N LYS A 560 -11.81 18.76 -5.08
CA LYS A 560 -12.08 17.46 -5.65
C LYS A 560 -13.56 17.29 -5.97
N ALA A 561 -14.46 17.76 -5.10
CA ALA A 561 -15.90 17.74 -5.33
C ALA A 561 -16.26 18.54 -6.59
N ALA A 562 -15.72 19.75 -6.75
CA ALA A 562 -15.93 20.57 -7.93
C ALA A 562 -15.41 19.89 -9.21
N ALA A 563 -14.23 19.26 -9.15
CA ALA A 563 -13.66 18.52 -10.27
C ALA A 563 -14.51 17.30 -10.64
N VAL A 564 -15.04 16.56 -9.65
CA VAL A 564 -15.93 15.41 -9.88
C VAL A 564 -17.22 15.86 -10.54
N VAL A 565 -17.88 16.91 -10.04
CA VAL A 565 -19.11 17.46 -10.65
C VAL A 565 -18.86 17.85 -12.10
N ALA A 566 -17.80 18.61 -12.37
CA ALA A 566 -17.47 19.05 -13.73
C ALA A 566 -17.23 17.87 -14.69
N GLU A 567 -16.52 16.83 -14.23
CA GLU A 567 -16.27 15.64 -15.05
C GLU A 567 -17.52 14.77 -15.24
N LEU A 568 -18.42 14.70 -14.28
CA LEU A 568 -19.68 13.96 -14.43
C LEU A 568 -20.55 14.57 -15.52
N VAL A 569 -20.58 15.90 -15.64
CA VAL A 569 -21.25 16.60 -16.74
C VAL A 569 -20.63 16.21 -18.09
N GLU A 570 -19.31 16.18 -18.19
CA GLU A 570 -18.59 15.74 -19.41
C GLU A 570 -18.88 14.26 -19.75
N LEU A 571 -19.03 13.42 -18.73
CA LEU A 571 -19.23 11.98 -18.86
C LEU A 571 -20.69 11.57 -19.02
N ALA A 572 -21.64 12.47 -18.90
CA ALA A 572 -23.06 12.16 -18.98
C ALA A 572 -23.44 11.34 -20.24
N PRO A 573 -22.97 11.67 -21.47
CA PRO A 573 -23.29 10.87 -22.65
C PRO A 573 -22.76 9.42 -22.56
N LEU A 574 -21.58 9.23 -21.95
CA LEU A 574 -20.99 7.91 -21.74
C LEU A 574 -21.77 7.11 -20.69
N ILE A 575 -22.18 7.76 -19.60
CA ILE A 575 -22.99 7.14 -18.54
C ILE A 575 -24.33 6.69 -19.13
N GLU A 576 -25.00 7.52 -19.94
CA GLU A 576 -26.23 7.15 -20.61
C GLU A 576 -26.07 5.95 -21.55
N LYS A 577 -24.95 5.85 -22.28
CA LYS A 577 -24.63 4.67 -23.10
C LYS A 577 -24.50 3.41 -22.26
N LEU A 578 -23.81 3.48 -21.12
CA LEU A 578 -23.65 2.36 -20.20
C LEU A 578 -25.00 1.91 -19.60
N VAL A 579 -25.86 2.85 -19.21
CA VAL A 579 -27.22 2.55 -18.76
C VAL A 579 -28.03 1.83 -19.84
N ARG A 580 -28.02 2.35 -21.08
CA ARG A 580 -28.70 1.72 -22.22
C ARG A 580 -28.15 0.31 -22.56
N ALA A 581 -26.86 0.11 -22.33
CA ALA A 581 -26.22 -1.18 -22.50
C ALA A 581 -26.53 -2.18 -21.37
N GLY A 582 -27.29 -1.77 -20.35
CA GLY A 582 -27.68 -2.62 -19.21
C GLY A 582 -26.53 -2.90 -18.22
N VAL A 583 -25.57 -2.00 -18.12
CA VAL A 583 -24.51 -2.09 -17.11
C VAL A 583 -25.09 -1.75 -15.73
N THR A 584 -24.68 -2.48 -14.70
CA THR A 584 -25.14 -2.28 -13.32
C THR A 584 -24.74 -0.91 -12.79
N MET A 585 -25.74 -0.11 -12.40
CA MET A 585 -25.56 1.26 -11.91
C MET A 585 -25.88 1.40 -10.41
N THR A 586 -25.78 0.30 -9.68
CA THR A 586 -26.05 0.23 -8.24
C THR A 586 -24.89 -0.42 -7.49
N GLU A 587 -24.68 -0.01 -6.24
CA GLU A 587 -23.70 -0.62 -5.35
C GLU A 587 -24.41 -1.58 -4.39
N PRO A 588 -24.08 -2.88 -4.39
CA PRO A 588 -24.71 -3.87 -3.53
C PRO A 588 -24.57 -3.53 -2.05
N GLY A 589 -25.66 -3.59 -1.30
CA GLY A 589 -25.68 -3.35 0.14
C GLY A 589 -25.51 -1.88 0.56
N ALA A 590 -25.55 -0.95 -0.37
CA ALA A 590 -25.54 0.49 -0.09
C ALA A 590 -26.97 1.05 -0.09
N THR A 591 -27.26 1.96 0.84
CA THR A 591 -28.53 2.71 0.90
C THR A 591 -28.27 4.17 0.54
N PRO A 592 -29.03 4.78 -0.37
CA PRO A 592 -28.84 6.17 -0.72
C PRO A 592 -29.06 7.10 0.47
N PRO A 593 -28.33 8.22 0.55
CA PRO A 593 -28.56 9.22 1.59
C PRO A 593 -29.99 9.79 1.47
N PRO A 594 -30.63 10.19 2.57
CA PRO A 594 -31.94 10.84 2.54
C PRO A 594 -31.89 12.12 1.72
N GLU A 595 -32.96 12.40 0.95
CA GLU A 595 -33.06 13.63 0.16
C GLU A 595 -33.00 14.88 1.07
N PRO A 596 -32.29 15.95 0.67
CA PRO A 596 -32.26 17.19 1.42
C PRO A 596 -33.65 17.83 1.43
N GLY A 597 -34.30 17.88 2.59
CA GLY A 597 -35.60 18.55 2.77
C GLY A 597 -36.74 17.70 3.30
N THR A 598 -36.54 16.40 3.51
CA THR A 598 -37.47 15.58 4.27
C THR A 598 -36.95 15.43 5.72
N GLU A 599 -37.19 16.45 6.54
CA GLU A 599 -37.32 16.25 7.97
C GLU A 599 -38.61 15.42 8.17
N GLU A 600 -38.48 14.11 8.20
CA GLU A 600 -39.56 13.25 8.71
C GLU A 600 -39.68 13.45 10.23
N GLU A 601 -40.62 14.32 10.62
CA GLU A 601 -41.26 14.18 11.92
C GLU A 601 -41.84 12.78 12.03
N GLY A 602 -41.24 11.96 12.92
CA GLY A 602 -41.85 10.82 13.56
C GLY A 602 -42.78 9.93 12.74
N GLY A 603 -42.25 9.00 11.98
CA GLY A 603 -43.04 7.96 11.35
C GLY A 603 -42.21 6.70 11.12
N GLY A 604 -42.31 5.74 12.05
CA GLY A 604 -41.68 4.43 11.91
C GLY A 604 -42.21 3.69 10.67
N GLY A 605 -41.38 3.64 9.62
CA GLY A 605 -41.51 2.71 8.50
C GLY A 605 -40.62 1.50 8.79
N ALA A 606 -41.22 0.31 8.91
CA ALA A 606 -40.58 -0.97 9.20
C ALA A 606 -39.58 -1.37 8.08
N GLY A 607 -38.34 -0.87 8.17
CA GLY A 607 -37.18 -1.51 7.60
C GLY A 607 -36.55 -2.37 8.69
N ALA A 608 -36.27 -3.64 8.41
CA ALA A 608 -35.62 -4.53 9.34
C ALA A 608 -34.38 -3.83 9.94
N GLU A 609 -34.40 -3.57 11.26
CA GLU A 609 -33.26 -2.99 11.97
C GLU A 609 -32.06 -3.93 11.78
N LEU A 610 -31.05 -3.46 11.05
CA LEU A 610 -29.80 -4.20 10.89
C LEU A 610 -29.18 -4.41 12.27
N PRO A 611 -28.74 -5.62 12.65
CA PRO A 611 -28.39 -5.97 14.02
C PRO A 611 -27.20 -5.20 14.59
N LEU A 612 -26.40 -4.53 13.76
CA LEU A 612 -25.19 -3.82 14.17
C LEU A 612 -25.24 -2.31 13.91
N VAL A 613 -26.41 -1.73 13.61
CA VAL A 613 -26.55 -0.29 13.35
C VAL A 613 -25.98 0.54 14.51
N GLY A 614 -25.12 1.49 14.19
CA GLY A 614 -24.48 2.37 15.17
C GLY A 614 -23.38 1.71 16.01
N MET A 615 -23.13 0.42 15.83
CA MET A 615 -22.09 -0.29 16.58
C MET A 615 -20.74 -0.25 15.87
N LYS A 616 -19.68 0.09 16.61
CA LYS A 616 -18.29 -0.09 16.18
C LYS A 616 -17.79 -1.43 16.67
N VAL A 617 -17.53 -2.35 15.74
CA VAL A 617 -17.18 -3.75 16.03
C VAL A 617 -15.71 -4.00 15.69
N VAL A 618 -15.00 -4.65 16.61
CA VAL A 618 -13.61 -5.10 16.42
C VAL A 618 -13.57 -6.62 16.42
N VAL A 619 -12.82 -7.21 15.49
CA VAL A 619 -12.63 -8.67 15.41
C VAL A 619 -11.17 -9.00 15.75
N THR A 620 -10.95 -10.01 16.60
CA THR A 620 -9.59 -10.45 16.99
C THR A 620 -9.56 -11.94 17.30
N GLY A 621 -8.40 -12.57 17.12
CA GLY A 621 -8.22 -14.02 17.32
C GLY A 621 -8.69 -14.87 16.14
N ALA A 622 -8.50 -16.18 16.24
CA ALA A 622 -8.99 -17.13 15.25
C ALA A 622 -10.50 -17.35 15.45
N MET A 623 -11.27 -17.18 14.39
CA MET A 623 -12.71 -17.41 14.40
C MET A 623 -13.01 -18.91 14.38
N THR A 624 -14.13 -19.31 14.98
CA THR A 624 -14.62 -20.70 15.07
C THR A 624 -16.02 -20.81 14.47
N GLY A 625 -16.49 -22.04 14.26
CA GLY A 625 -17.83 -22.32 13.77
C GLY A 625 -18.10 -21.77 12.36
N ALA A 626 -19.25 -21.13 12.17
CA ALA A 626 -19.67 -20.59 10.88
C ALA A 626 -18.74 -19.48 10.34
N LEU A 627 -17.92 -18.87 11.19
CA LEU A 627 -17.00 -17.79 10.86
C LEU A 627 -15.57 -18.27 10.58
N GLU A 628 -15.24 -19.55 10.81
CA GLU A 628 -13.89 -20.12 10.73
C GLU A 628 -13.23 -19.91 9.36
N LYS A 629 -13.99 -20.02 8.27
CA LYS A 629 -13.51 -19.91 6.90
C LYS A 629 -13.47 -18.48 6.38
N LEU A 630 -13.96 -17.50 7.15
CA LEU A 630 -14.00 -16.11 6.73
C LEU A 630 -12.64 -15.44 6.99
N SER A 631 -12.05 -14.91 5.95
CA SER A 631 -10.90 -14.02 6.07
C SER A 631 -11.28 -12.75 6.85
N ARG A 632 -10.29 -12.04 7.39
CA ARG A 632 -10.52 -10.78 8.11
C ARG A 632 -11.28 -9.74 7.28
N ASN A 633 -11.04 -9.69 5.97
CA ASN A 633 -11.75 -8.79 5.07
C ASN A 633 -13.21 -9.19 4.92
N GLN A 634 -13.50 -10.48 4.82
CA GLN A 634 -14.86 -10.99 4.77
C GLN A 634 -15.60 -10.79 6.10
N MET A 635 -14.92 -10.90 7.25
CA MET A 635 -15.47 -10.53 8.55
C MET A 635 -15.81 -9.04 8.64
N ASN A 636 -14.94 -8.17 8.18
CA ASN A 636 -15.21 -6.72 8.14
C ASN A 636 -16.40 -6.42 7.20
N GLU A 637 -16.45 -7.07 6.05
CA GLU A 637 -17.58 -6.95 5.11
C GLU A 637 -18.89 -7.45 5.70
N LEU A 638 -18.87 -8.56 6.45
CA LEU A 638 -20.03 -9.09 7.17
C LEU A 638 -20.56 -8.09 8.22
N ILE A 639 -19.66 -7.49 9.02
CA ILE A 639 -20.01 -6.44 9.98
C ILE A 639 -20.67 -5.26 9.28
N GLU A 640 -20.08 -4.79 8.18
CA GLU A 640 -20.61 -3.65 7.42
C GLU A 640 -21.95 -3.98 6.75
N ARG A 641 -22.14 -5.19 6.25
CA ARG A 641 -23.43 -5.67 5.72
C ARG A 641 -24.52 -5.73 6.78
N ALA A 642 -24.15 -6.08 8.00
CA ALA A 642 -25.05 -6.11 9.15
C ALA A 642 -25.30 -4.73 9.79
N GLY A 643 -24.80 -3.62 9.16
CA GLY A 643 -25.04 -2.25 9.59
C GLY A 643 -24.01 -1.70 10.59
N GLY A 644 -22.99 -2.48 10.96
CA GLY A 644 -21.94 -2.06 11.89
C GLY A 644 -20.77 -1.37 11.18
N LYS A 645 -19.93 -0.69 11.96
CA LYS A 645 -18.65 -0.13 11.49
C LYS A 645 -17.50 -1.02 11.97
N SER A 646 -16.77 -1.65 11.04
CA SER A 646 -15.61 -2.46 11.38
C SER A 646 -14.44 -1.60 11.82
N SER A 647 -13.65 -2.05 12.80
CA SER A 647 -12.47 -1.35 13.28
C SER A 647 -11.32 -2.31 13.59
N SER A 648 -10.10 -1.86 13.34
CA SER A 648 -8.89 -2.65 13.60
C SER A 648 -8.37 -2.54 15.03
N SER A 649 -8.83 -1.56 15.82
CA SER A 649 -8.34 -1.29 17.18
C SER A 649 -9.48 -1.11 18.18
N VAL A 650 -9.25 -1.55 19.42
CA VAL A 650 -10.17 -1.35 20.56
C VAL A 650 -9.93 0.01 21.19
N SER A 651 -10.98 0.81 21.33
CA SER A 651 -10.98 2.13 21.95
C SER A 651 -12.25 2.34 22.77
N ALA A 652 -12.34 3.39 23.57
CA ALA A 652 -13.55 3.72 24.33
C ALA A 652 -14.82 3.89 23.46
N ARG A 653 -14.68 4.05 22.14
CA ARG A 653 -15.78 4.12 21.17
C ARG A 653 -16.14 2.76 20.56
N THR A 654 -15.48 1.68 20.95
CA THR A 654 -15.79 0.32 20.46
C THR A 654 -17.03 -0.20 21.18
N SER A 655 -18.05 -0.62 20.44
CA SER A 655 -19.30 -1.13 21.00
C SER A 655 -19.26 -2.63 21.26
N LEU A 656 -18.47 -3.37 20.45
CA LEU A 656 -18.39 -4.82 20.54
C LEU A 656 -17.00 -5.32 20.10
N LEU A 657 -16.42 -6.23 20.90
CA LEU A 657 -15.26 -7.00 20.48
C LEU A 657 -15.68 -8.45 20.20
N VAL A 658 -15.47 -8.93 18.99
CA VAL A 658 -15.60 -10.35 18.65
C VAL A 658 -14.24 -11.00 18.87
N ALA A 659 -14.13 -11.84 19.89
CA ALA A 659 -12.88 -12.41 20.36
C ALA A 659 -12.86 -13.93 20.19
N GLY A 660 -12.20 -14.41 19.14
CA GLY A 660 -11.94 -15.82 18.93
C GLY A 660 -10.75 -16.34 19.76
N GLU A 661 -10.28 -17.55 19.45
CA GLU A 661 -9.12 -18.13 20.13
C GLU A 661 -7.88 -17.25 19.99
N LYS A 662 -7.10 -17.11 21.06
CA LYS A 662 -5.87 -16.30 21.12
C LYS A 662 -6.10 -14.82 20.81
N ALA A 663 -7.18 -14.25 21.32
CA ALA A 663 -7.57 -12.84 21.11
C ALA A 663 -6.56 -11.78 21.65
N GLY A 664 -5.61 -12.17 22.49
CA GLY A 664 -4.45 -11.35 22.91
C GLY A 664 -4.81 -10.00 23.56
N SER A 665 -3.93 -9.03 23.39
CA SER A 665 -3.99 -7.69 24.03
C SER A 665 -5.28 -6.90 23.74
N LYS A 666 -6.01 -7.20 22.68
CA LYS A 666 -7.28 -6.51 22.38
C LYS A 666 -8.39 -6.94 23.32
N ARG A 667 -8.37 -8.19 23.76
CA ARG A 667 -9.31 -8.71 24.75
C ARG A 667 -9.08 -8.05 26.11
N THR A 668 -7.82 -8.01 26.58
CA THR A 668 -7.44 -7.33 27.83
C THR A 668 -7.85 -5.84 27.79
N LYS A 669 -7.58 -5.16 26.68
CA LYS A 669 -7.96 -3.76 26.51
C LYS A 669 -9.47 -3.53 26.47
N ALA A 670 -10.24 -4.47 25.93
CA ALA A 670 -11.71 -4.40 25.95
C ALA A 670 -12.24 -4.60 27.36
N GLU A 671 -11.66 -5.54 28.12
CA GLU A 671 -11.98 -5.79 29.54
C GLU A 671 -11.66 -4.54 30.38
N GLU A 672 -10.50 -3.91 30.20
CA GLU A 672 -10.12 -2.65 30.87
C GLU A 672 -11.07 -1.49 30.57
N LEU A 673 -11.61 -1.42 29.36
CA LEU A 673 -12.52 -0.37 28.91
C LEU A 673 -14.00 -0.70 29.12
N GLY A 674 -14.33 -1.88 29.69
CA GLY A 674 -15.70 -2.32 29.93
C GLY A 674 -16.50 -2.56 28.64
N ILE A 675 -15.82 -2.89 27.52
CA ILE A 675 -16.45 -3.13 26.22
C ILE A 675 -17.00 -4.56 26.18
N ARG A 676 -18.21 -4.71 25.66
CA ARG A 676 -18.82 -6.03 25.45
C ARG A 676 -17.92 -6.90 24.56
N ILE A 677 -17.66 -8.14 25.03
CA ILE A 677 -16.90 -9.14 24.30
C ILE A 677 -17.84 -10.28 23.95
N ALA A 678 -17.95 -10.61 22.67
CA ALA A 678 -18.71 -11.74 22.16
C ALA A 678 -17.77 -12.84 21.65
N ALA A 679 -18.15 -14.09 21.86
CA ALA A 679 -17.53 -15.24 21.22
C ALA A 679 -17.89 -15.27 19.71
N PRO A 680 -17.10 -15.95 18.86
CA PRO A 680 -17.43 -16.08 17.44
C PRO A 680 -18.81 -16.67 17.17
N GLU A 681 -19.24 -17.66 17.98
CA GLU A 681 -20.55 -18.30 17.88
C GLU A 681 -21.69 -17.33 18.20
N GLU A 682 -21.56 -16.57 19.28
CA GLU A 682 -22.51 -15.53 19.67
C GLU A 682 -22.64 -14.45 18.59
N PHE A 683 -21.52 -14.06 18.00
CA PHE A 683 -21.52 -13.09 16.91
C PHE A 683 -22.13 -13.68 15.63
N ALA A 684 -21.87 -14.94 15.32
CA ALA A 684 -22.45 -15.63 14.17
C ALA A 684 -23.99 -15.70 14.27
N GLU A 685 -24.53 -15.94 15.46
CA GLU A 685 -25.97 -15.88 15.71
C GLU A 685 -26.54 -14.48 15.48
N LEU A 686 -25.82 -13.43 15.95
CA LEU A 686 -26.23 -12.04 15.79
C LEU A 686 -26.34 -11.63 14.32
N VAL A 687 -25.48 -12.19 13.45
CA VAL A 687 -25.39 -11.86 12.02
C VAL A 687 -25.84 -13.03 11.13
N ALA A 688 -26.59 -14.00 11.65
CA ALA A 688 -26.95 -15.23 10.96
C ALA A 688 -27.61 -15.01 9.59
N GLY A 689 -28.49 -14.00 9.48
CA GLY A 689 -29.13 -13.61 8.21
C GLY A 689 -28.19 -13.07 7.13
N PHE A 690 -26.93 -12.76 7.48
CA PHE A 690 -25.94 -12.18 6.58
C PHE A 690 -24.80 -13.16 6.21
N LEU A 691 -24.81 -14.37 6.77
CA LEU A 691 -23.77 -15.39 6.52
C LEU A 691 -23.91 -16.06 5.16
N THR A 692 -25.12 -16.21 4.63
CA THR A 692 -25.40 -16.99 3.40
C THR A 692 -25.36 -16.20 2.10
N GLY A 693 -25.04 -14.90 2.13
CA GLY A 693 -24.93 -14.07 0.91
C GLY A 693 -26.27 -13.69 0.25
N GLU A 694 -27.39 -14.23 0.70
CA GLU A 694 -28.73 -13.81 0.29
C GLU A 694 -29.29 -12.81 1.30
N VAL A 695 -29.81 -11.69 0.80
CA VAL A 695 -30.50 -10.70 1.65
C VAL A 695 -31.84 -11.30 2.06
N PRO A 696 -32.15 -11.44 3.35
CA PRO A 696 -33.46 -11.96 3.77
C PRO A 696 -34.57 -10.99 3.32
N GLU A 697 -35.59 -11.50 2.63
CA GLU A 697 -36.84 -10.77 2.44
C GLU A 697 -37.45 -10.41 3.81
N ALA A 698 -37.91 -9.19 3.95
CA ALA A 698 -38.50 -8.64 5.17
C ALA A 698 -39.67 -9.52 5.67
N GLY A 699 -39.47 -10.19 6.81
CA GLY A 699 -40.59 -10.95 7.38
C GLY A 699 -40.32 -11.99 8.47
N ALA A 700 -39.22 -11.90 9.22
CA ALA A 700 -39.08 -12.74 10.42
C ALA A 700 -38.61 -11.88 11.60
N ALA A 701 -39.55 -11.51 12.46
CA ALA A 701 -39.29 -10.83 13.72
C ALA A 701 -38.62 -11.78 14.69
N VAL A 702 -37.41 -11.53 15.11
CA VAL A 702 -36.78 -12.12 16.28
C VAL A 702 -36.96 -11.15 17.44
N GLU A 703 -37.73 -11.52 18.41
CA GLU A 703 -37.94 -10.80 19.66
C GLU A 703 -36.58 -10.64 20.41
N ILE A 704 -36.11 -9.43 20.52
CA ILE A 704 -34.92 -9.10 21.34
C ILE A 704 -35.41 -8.82 22.76
N VAL A 705 -35.22 -9.79 23.67
CA VAL A 705 -35.40 -9.56 25.10
C VAL A 705 -34.22 -8.72 25.62
N ALA A 706 -34.51 -7.48 25.97
CA ALA A 706 -33.59 -6.63 26.69
C ALA A 706 -33.42 -7.14 28.12
N VAL A 707 -32.25 -7.67 28.45
CA VAL A 707 -31.89 -8.00 29.85
C VAL A 707 -31.03 -6.87 30.37
N THR A 708 -31.68 -5.97 31.12
CA THR A 708 -31.03 -5.09 32.10
C THR A 708 -31.09 -5.76 33.46
N GLY A 709 -29.94 -5.88 34.15
CA GLY A 709 -29.95 -6.22 35.60
C GLY A 709 -29.00 -7.36 35.98
N VAL A 710 -28.00 -6.98 36.71
CA VAL A 710 -27.11 -7.82 37.51
C VAL A 710 -27.94 -8.47 38.63
N GLU A 711 -27.93 -9.80 38.73
CA GLU A 711 -27.88 -10.47 40.04
C GLU A 711 -27.53 -11.96 39.89
N THR A 712 -26.75 -12.40 40.83
CA THR A 712 -26.18 -13.73 41.01
C THR A 712 -27.24 -14.77 41.40
N ALA A 713 -27.05 -16.00 40.93
CA ALA A 713 -27.16 -17.30 41.59
C ALA A 713 -28.12 -18.32 40.98
N ALA A 714 -27.57 -19.54 40.91
CA ALA A 714 -28.18 -20.85 41.02
C ALA A 714 -28.85 -21.52 39.80
N VAL A 715 -28.11 -22.52 39.35
CA VAL A 715 -28.47 -23.87 38.84
C VAL A 715 -29.95 -24.24 38.88
N ALA A 716 -30.50 -24.62 37.72
CA ALA A 716 -31.50 -25.70 37.65
C ALA A 716 -31.45 -26.38 36.26
N VAL A 717 -31.10 -27.64 36.30
CA VAL A 717 -31.25 -28.66 35.25
C VAL A 717 -32.71 -28.95 35.06
N LEU A 718 -33.21 -28.95 33.84
CA LEU A 718 -34.40 -29.72 33.48
C LEU A 718 -34.24 -30.34 32.10
N ALA A 719 -34.12 -31.65 32.10
CA ALA A 719 -34.20 -32.54 30.98
C ALA A 719 -35.65 -32.64 30.48
N VAL A 720 -35.88 -32.70 29.20
CA VAL A 720 -37.02 -33.37 28.61
C VAL A 720 -36.57 -34.23 27.43
N GLU A 721 -36.90 -35.50 27.59
CA GLU A 721 -36.69 -36.61 26.66
C GLU A 721 -37.56 -36.52 25.41
N GLY A 722 -37.11 -37.20 24.36
CA GLY A 722 -37.96 -37.54 23.21
C GLY A 722 -37.17 -38.22 22.09
N LYS A 723 -37.01 -39.50 22.19
CA LYS A 723 -36.50 -40.47 21.21
C LYS A 723 -37.66 -41.01 20.33
N PRO A 724 -37.43 -41.97 19.38
CA PRO A 724 -36.45 -42.18 18.33
C PRO A 724 -37.05 -42.73 17.01
N ALA A 725 -36.19 -43.12 16.08
CA ALA A 725 -36.25 -44.28 15.14
C ALA A 725 -35.85 -43.87 13.73
N ALA A 726 -35.21 -44.62 12.88
CA ALA A 726 -34.54 -45.88 12.85
C ALA A 726 -33.64 -45.91 11.60
N ALA A 727 -32.53 -46.48 11.71
CA ALA A 727 -31.94 -47.70 11.16
C ALA A 727 -31.30 -47.62 9.78
N ALA A 728 -30.06 -47.99 9.80
CA ALA A 728 -29.15 -48.34 8.73
C ALA A 728 -29.56 -49.62 7.98
N PRO A 729 -28.87 -50.13 6.94
CA PRO A 729 -27.58 -50.76 7.21
C PRO A 729 -26.48 -50.62 6.13
N ALA A 730 -25.30 -51.04 6.56
CA ALA A 730 -24.05 -51.22 5.89
C ALA A 730 -24.00 -52.43 4.90
N ALA A 731 -22.95 -52.41 4.06
CA ALA A 731 -22.12 -53.54 3.61
C ALA A 731 -20.90 -52.93 2.90
N GLU A 732 -19.68 -53.05 3.41
CA GLU A 732 -18.69 -54.13 3.24
C GLU A 732 -18.51 -54.54 1.78
N VAL A 733 -17.31 -54.56 1.17
CA VAL A 733 -16.11 -55.40 1.36
C VAL A 733 -15.03 -54.87 0.40
N ALA A 734 -13.86 -54.49 0.79
CA ALA A 734 -12.59 -55.23 0.87
C ALA A 734 -11.87 -55.52 -0.45
N ASP A 735 -10.59 -55.20 -0.42
CA ASP A 735 -9.36 -55.86 -0.89
C ASP A 735 -9.06 -56.03 -2.39
N ALA A 736 -7.91 -55.62 -2.79
CA ALA A 736 -6.59 -56.23 -2.94
C ALA A 736 -5.80 -55.52 -4.04
N VAL A 737 -4.64 -54.95 -3.80
CA VAL A 737 -3.26 -55.51 -3.86
C VAL A 737 -2.72 -55.81 -5.29
N GLU A 738 -1.52 -55.32 -5.45
CA GLU A 738 -0.38 -55.65 -6.34
C GLU A 738 -0.23 -54.90 -7.65
N ALA A 739 0.80 -54.09 -7.72
CA ALA A 739 2.23 -54.32 -8.04
C ALA A 739 2.53 -54.60 -9.52
N GLY A 740 3.54 -53.97 -10.00
CA GLY A 740 4.34 -54.37 -11.17
C GLY A 740 4.62 -53.22 -12.10
N GLU A 741 5.75 -52.53 -11.91
CA GLU A 741 6.98 -52.61 -12.75
C GLU A 741 6.75 -52.54 -14.27
N VAL A 742 7.42 -51.65 -14.95
CA VAL A 742 8.70 -51.71 -15.64
C VAL A 742 8.78 -50.66 -16.74
N MET A 743 9.71 -49.77 -16.60
CA MET A 743 10.84 -49.36 -17.43
C MET A 743 10.69 -49.10 -18.96
N GLU A 744 11.41 -48.01 -19.33
CA GLU A 744 12.17 -47.78 -20.60
C GLU A 744 11.36 -47.54 -21.88
N ALA A 745 11.66 -46.62 -22.70
CA ALA A 745 12.89 -46.09 -23.26
C ALA A 745 12.62 -44.86 -24.16
N VAL A 746 13.51 -43.91 -24.06
CA VAL A 746 14.46 -43.50 -25.12
C VAL A 746 13.94 -42.64 -26.30
N GLU A 747 14.52 -41.43 -26.25
CA GLU A 747 15.25 -40.69 -27.30
C GLU A 747 14.55 -40.13 -28.54
N ALA A 748 14.85 -38.87 -28.64
CA ALA A 748 15.33 -38.11 -29.80
C ALA A 748 14.31 -37.73 -30.87
N VAL A 749 14.29 -36.49 -31.27
CA VAL A 749 15.12 -35.83 -32.24
C VAL A 749 14.72 -34.35 -32.37
N LYS A 750 15.75 -33.53 -32.23
CA LYS A 750 15.99 -32.24 -32.84
C LYS A 750 15.11 -31.84 -34.04
N LEU A 751 14.56 -30.67 -34.00
CA LEU A 751 14.94 -29.55 -34.88
C LEU A 751 14.36 -28.28 -34.29
#